data_e95e643f9b83376f97ab515f808506e3
#
_entry.id   e95e643f9b83376f97ab515f808506e3
#
_cell.length_a   1.000
_cell.length_b   1.000
_cell.length_c   1.000
_cell.angle_alpha   90.00
_cell.angle_beta   90.00
_cell.angle_gamma   90.00
#
_symmetry.space_group_name_H-M   'P 1'
#
loop_
_entity.id
_entity.type
_entity.pdbx_description
1 polymer ?
#
loop_
_entity_poly.entity_id
_entity_poly.type
_entity_poly.pdbx_seq_one_letter_code
_entity_poly.pdbx_strand_id
1 'polypeptide(L)'
;IQIRTLLKVAKVYAKRVSEVKREKGIIDFNDMEHLALSILVKKEDGKLVYTETADKLADRFEEILIDEYQDSNQLQEVILNAVSKTRLTGENNNIYMVGDVKQSIYKFRLACPELFIEKYDTYGETGDNVRIELQKNFRSRENVLECANDVFSHIMNKNFSGIGYDESVRLNAGFPYPEYSDSNYGDEVNKSTDVILISSENEEEATTRELEADRLAKLIEGIVASGVNVYDADENIYRPAEYRDIVILTRSVTGWADTFADALMDRGIPAYTDSSTGYFSVREIQVILSMLTIVDNPVQEISLAAAMMSYFGGFTAAELGMVRKLGREHADKNVHNNLYEHLKAVAALGGADKIQETDVKQLSGKCALFLAKLTEYRDKSSVESLYDLCWEMIYDSGYYDYVGTMPAGAQRQANLNVLLERAAGYGKSSYSGLFNFLRYIERLKKFDEDFAEGAASLDNENLVRIMSIHKSKGLEFPIVILAGAHKSINFMDATAPVLVDQNLGIAVDYVDLERRTKTPTIIKGAMARRIVRESISEEERLLYVAMTRAREKLIITGVVKDADKTLEKYRGSAKQLEADGMLSFADSENIKNYLDMIMPVCLMDSDKLKGSFKVMVDAGEDSLADADESGELAGVANVVGIGELADEIKEAVSYPILDELPEYVPADNAAGRMKLTVSQLKAMQADDDSEENAYMDESVKAALKKEADDEQTDSEAMVELSNSIIPKFISGKEVKLAANERGSAYHRVMECLDYSVSVNLEGVKADIERMLETCKMNELQVKSVNPWDIYTFVQSDTGRRVANAVNCGSVRREQPFVFEYEGQLIQGIIDLYFEEDGELVIVDYKTDRVMKGKAGEKELVKRYAIQLDYYAKALAQLTGKNVKEKIIYSFALEKEIVC
;
A
#
# COMPACT_ATOMS: atom_id res chain seq x y z
N ILE A 1 34.96 -5.75 -26.48
CA ILE A 1 33.98 -5.25 -27.48
C ILE A 1 32.57 -5.45 -26.91
N GLN A 2 32.19 -6.65 -26.45
CA GLN A 2 30.82 -6.98 -25.97
C GLN A 2 30.35 -6.07 -24.83
N ILE A 3 31.15 -5.86 -23.78
CA ILE A 3 30.81 -4.97 -22.65
C ILE A 3 30.62 -3.51 -23.14
N ARG A 4 31.48 -3.03 -24.04
CA ARG A 4 31.32 -1.67 -24.59
C ARG A 4 30.04 -1.49 -25.39
N THR A 5 29.60 -2.53 -26.12
CA THR A 5 28.34 -2.52 -26.86
C THR A 5 27.16 -2.54 -25.91
N LEU A 6 27.21 -3.39 -24.86
CA LEU A 6 26.18 -3.42 -23.81
C LEU A 6 26.01 -2.06 -23.13
N LEU A 7 27.12 -1.43 -22.72
CA LEU A 7 27.11 -0.08 -22.14
C LEU A 7 26.53 0.99 -23.06
N LYS A 8 26.78 0.89 -24.38
CA LYS A 8 26.16 1.81 -25.36
C LYS A 8 24.64 1.61 -25.39
N VAL A 9 24.18 0.36 -25.44
CA VAL A 9 22.74 0.05 -25.45
C VAL A 9 22.09 0.52 -24.17
N ALA A 10 22.69 0.25 -23.00
CA ALA A 10 22.20 0.70 -21.70
C ALA A 10 22.08 2.22 -21.61
N LYS A 11 23.08 2.98 -22.11
CA LYS A 11 23.04 4.44 -22.14
C LYS A 11 21.91 4.99 -23.05
N VAL A 12 21.72 4.39 -24.23
CA VAL A 12 20.64 4.79 -25.15
C VAL A 12 19.28 4.49 -24.52
N TYR A 13 19.14 3.32 -23.88
CA TYR A 13 17.92 2.94 -23.18
C TYR A 13 17.62 3.90 -22.02
N ALA A 14 18.59 4.18 -21.14
CA ALA A 14 18.42 5.10 -20.03
C ALA A 14 18.00 6.51 -20.47
N LYS A 15 18.62 7.01 -21.57
CA LYS A 15 18.26 8.29 -22.17
C LYS A 15 16.80 8.27 -22.66
N ARG A 16 16.39 7.21 -23.37
CA ARG A 16 15.00 7.11 -23.88
C ARG A 16 13.98 7.00 -22.76
N VAL A 17 14.27 6.24 -21.71
CA VAL A 17 13.41 6.16 -20.51
C VAL A 17 13.25 7.53 -19.85
N SER A 18 14.35 8.29 -19.68
CA SER A 18 14.31 9.64 -19.11
C SER A 18 13.49 10.61 -19.98
N GLU A 19 13.61 10.53 -21.31
CA GLU A 19 12.80 11.32 -22.25
C GLU A 19 11.32 11.01 -22.09
N VAL A 20 10.93 9.72 -22.11
CA VAL A 20 9.53 9.28 -21.97
C VAL A 20 8.95 9.68 -20.60
N LYS A 21 9.73 9.56 -19.51
CA LYS A 21 9.30 10.02 -18.19
C LYS A 21 9.01 11.51 -18.19
N ARG A 22 9.87 12.31 -18.83
CA ARG A 22 9.70 13.76 -18.96
C ARG A 22 8.47 14.12 -19.81
N GLU A 23 8.27 13.43 -20.96
CA GLU A 23 7.08 13.60 -21.82
C GLU A 23 5.78 13.32 -21.05
N LYS A 24 5.80 12.34 -20.12
CA LYS A 24 4.65 11.96 -19.31
C LYS A 24 4.51 12.73 -18.00
N GLY A 25 5.50 13.53 -17.61
CA GLY A 25 5.55 14.24 -16.34
C GLY A 25 5.59 13.33 -15.10
N ILE A 26 6.26 12.15 -15.21
CA ILE A 26 6.35 11.16 -14.13
C ILE A 26 7.80 10.95 -13.71
N ILE A 27 7.99 10.63 -12.41
CA ILE A 27 9.26 10.25 -11.81
C ILE A 27 9.08 8.98 -10.99
N ASP A 28 10.13 8.19 -10.81
CA ASP A 28 10.18 7.08 -9.86
C ASP A 28 11.03 7.45 -8.63
N PHE A 29 11.10 6.53 -7.66
CA PHE A 29 11.86 6.75 -6.42
C PHE A 29 13.36 6.99 -6.67
N ASN A 30 13.97 6.30 -7.64
CA ASN A 30 15.37 6.52 -8.00
C ASN A 30 15.56 7.92 -8.62
N ASP A 31 14.61 8.38 -9.43
CA ASP A 31 14.67 9.74 -9.99
C ASP A 31 14.65 10.79 -8.88
N MET A 32 13.88 10.57 -7.79
CA MET A 32 13.84 11.49 -6.63
C MET A 32 15.23 11.63 -5.98
N GLU A 33 15.93 10.54 -5.73
CA GLU A 33 17.27 10.55 -5.15
C GLU A 33 18.28 11.23 -6.09
N HIS A 34 18.24 10.90 -7.39
CA HIS A 34 19.12 11.51 -8.40
C HIS A 34 18.84 13.00 -8.62
N LEU A 35 17.59 13.43 -8.59
CA LEU A 35 17.21 14.85 -8.69
C LEU A 35 17.66 15.62 -7.45
N ALA A 36 17.44 15.07 -6.24
CA ALA A 36 17.93 15.64 -5.01
C ALA A 36 19.47 15.81 -5.06
N LEU A 37 20.17 14.75 -5.50
CA LEU A 37 21.61 14.80 -5.64
C LEU A 37 22.05 15.88 -6.65
N SER A 38 21.35 16.03 -7.78
CA SER A 38 21.67 17.05 -8.80
C SER A 38 21.50 18.48 -8.31
N ILE A 39 20.61 18.70 -7.33
CA ILE A 39 20.39 20.00 -6.68
C ILE A 39 21.52 20.31 -5.68
N LEU A 40 21.97 19.28 -4.95
CA LEU A 40 22.89 19.42 -3.83
C LEU A 40 24.36 19.34 -4.24
N VAL A 41 24.68 18.62 -5.32
CA VAL A 41 26.06 18.31 -5.70
C VAL A 41 26.27 18.52 -7.19
N LYS A 42 27.41 19.14 -7.55
CA LYS A 42 27.89 19.30 -8.92
C LYS A 42 29.21 18.54 -9.10
N LYS A 43 29.49 18.13 -10.33
CA LYS A 43 30.78 17.53 -10.69
C LYS A 43 31.65 18.53 -11.40
N GLU A 44 32.70 19.02 -10.73
CA GLU A 44 33.67 19.94 -11.30
C GLU A 44 35.07 19.26 -11.30
N ASP A 45 35.73 19.21 -12.42
CA ASP A 45 37.06 18.59 -12.63
C ASP A 45 37.15 17.14 -12.11
N GLY A 46 36.02 16.40 -12.21
CA GLY A 46 35.95 15.01 -11.75
C GLY A 46 35.70 14.83 -10.26
N LYS A 47 35.64 15.91 -9.47
CA LYS A 47 35.32 15.91 -8.04
C LYS A 47 33.90 16.36 -7.79
N LEU A 48 33.30 15.82 -6.74
CA LEU A 48 31.99 16.28 -6.27
C LEU A 48 32.18 17.59 -5.49
N VAL A 49 31.46 18.63 -5.89
CA VAL A 49 31.42 19.94 -5.24
C VAL A 49 30.00 20.23 -4.83
N TYR A 50 29.84 20.70 -3.60
CA TYR A 50 28.50 21.03 -3.08
C TYR A 50 28.00 22.36 -3.64
N THR A 51 26.71 22.50 -3.79
CA THR A 51 26.08 23.72 -4.31
C THR A 51 25.75 24.70 -3.19
N GLU A 52 25.49 25.95 -3.56
CA GLU A 52 24.98 26.95 -2.61
C GLU A 52 23.67 26.53 -1.93
N THR A 53 22.86 25.72 -2.62
CA THR A 53 21.63 25.12 -2.06
C THR A 53 21.94 24.15 -0.94
N ALA A 54 22.96 23.31 -1.12
CA ALA A 54 23.43 22.42 -0.05
C ALA A 54 23.97 23.21 1.15
N ASP A 55 24.69 24.34 0.90
CA ASP A 55 25.20 25.19 1.96
C ASP A 55 24.07 25.81 2.80
N LYS A 56 23.04 26.34 2.14
CA LYS A 56 21.85 26.89 2.80
C LYS A 56 21.07 25.86 3.62
N LEU A 57 20.98 24.62 3.14
CA LEU A 57 20.32 23.53 3.87
C LEU A 57 21.17 23.09 5.07
N ALA A 58 22.49 22.97 4.89
CA ALA A 58 23.39 22.60 5.96
C ALA A 58 23.39 23.66 7.08
N ASP A 59 23.29 24.94 6.74
CA ASP A 59 23.18 26.04 7.73
C ASP A 59 21.81 26.01 8.46
N ARG A 60 20.75 25.59 7.76
CA ARG A 60 19.40 25.54 8.30
C ARG A 60 19.17 24.41 9.31
N PHE A 61 19.72 23.21 9.05
CA PHE A 61 19.48 22.06 9.90
C PHE A 61 20.39 22.07 11.12
N GLU A 62 19.82 22.23 12.32
CA GLU A 62 20.54 22.15 13.58
C GLU A 62 20.95 20.71 13.91
N GLU A 63 20.05 19.75 13.71
CA GLU A 63 20.24 18.33 13.94
C GLU A 63 19.65 17.52 12.80
N ILE A 64 20.28 16.41 12.44
CA ILE A 64 19.86 15.43 11.46
C ILE A 64 19.79 14.08 12.17
N LEU A 65 18.57 13.56 12.37
CA LEU A 65 18.30 12.31 13.05
C LEU A 65 17.95 11.24 12.03
N ILE A 66 18.71 10.15 12.01
CA ILE A 66 18.58 9.07 11.03
C ILE A 66 18.32 7.77 11.78
N ASP A 67 17.18 7.15 11.52
CA ASP A 67 16.85 5.82 12.00
C ASP A 67 17.15 4.77 10.93
N GLU A 68 17.32 3.51 11.36
CA GLU A 68 17.63 2.37 10.46
C GLU A 68 18.79 2.66 9.48
N TYR A 69 19.83 3.34 9.95
CA TYR A 69 20.92 3.81 9.08
C TYR A 69 21.65 2.69 8.32
N GLN A 70 21.62 1.44 8.82
CA GLN A 70 22.21 0.28 8.14
C GLN A 70 21.55 -0.07 6.80
N ASP A 71 20.36 0.48 6.51
CA ASP A 71 19.66 0.29 5.25
C ASP A 71 19.92 1.40 4.23
N SER A 72 20.77 2.38 4.57
CA SER A 72 21.13 3.48 3.68
C SER A 72 21.97 3.02 2.49
N ASN A 73 21.73 3.63 1.33
CA ASN A 73 22.56 3.45 0.14
C ASN A 73 23.59 4.57 -0.03
N GLN A 74 24.52 4.42 -0.98
CA GLN A 74 25.57 5.41 -1.22
C GLN A 74 25.03 6.78 -1.70
N LEU A 75 23.91 6.81 -2.45
CA LEU A 75 23.31 8.08 -2.89
C LEU A 75 22.73 8.83 -1.71
N GLN A 76 22.01 8.14 -0.83
CA GLN A 76 21.45 8.69 0.40
C GLN A 76 22.57 9.22 1.31
N GLU A 77 23.68 8.50 1.45
CA GLU A 77 24.84 8.95 2.22
C GLU A 77 25.40 10.26 1.69
N VAL A 78 25.54 10.40 0.37
CA VAL A 78 26.01 11.67 -0.24
C VAL A 78 25.01 12.80 -0.02
N ILE A 79 23.69 12.53 -0.09
CA ILE A 79 22.65 13.53 0.17
C ILE A 79 22.69 13.99 1.63
N LEU A 80 22.77 13.04 2.58
CA LEU A 80 22.84 13.34 4.01
C LEU A 80 24.08 14.16 4.37
N ASN A 81 25.25 13.77 3.84
CA ASN A 81 26.48 14.53 4.02
C ASN A 81 26.40 15.93 3.38
N ALA A 82 25.71 16.08 2.24
CA ALA A 82 25.57 17.36 1.57
C ALA A 82 24.81 18.40 2.41
N VAL A 83 23.89 17.95 3.27
CA VAL A 83 23.08 18.83 4.13
C VAL A 83 23.57 18.90 5.58
N SER A 84 24.73 18.27 5.89
CA SER A 84 25.34 18.29 7.22
C SER A 84 26.20 19.53 7.47
N LYS A 85 26.12 20.09 8.68
CA LYS A 85 27.00 21.19 9.16
C LYS A 85 28.46 20.79 9.23
N THR A 86 28.80 19.54 9.51
CA THR A 86 30.17 19.02 9.57
C THR A 86 30.99 19.40 8.33
N ARG A 87 30.34 19.41 7.18
CA ARG A 87 30.92 19.76 5.90
C ARG A 87 31.33 21.25 5.82
N LEU A 88 30.58 22.15 6.45
CA LEU A 88 30.82 23.59 6.43
C LEU A 88 31.89 24.00 7.45
N THR A 89 31.83 23.46 8.63
CA THR A 89 32.63 23.90 9.78
C THR A 89 33.83 23.00 10.07
N GLY A 90 33.72 21.69 9.70
CA GLY A 90 34.75 20.68 10.02
C GLY A 90 34.84 20.31 11.50
N GLU A 91 34.11 21.00 12.38
CA GLU A 91 34.28 20.88 13.83
C GLU A 91 33.03 20.33 14.56
N ASN A 92 31.82 20.50 14.01
CA ASN A 92 30.57 20.10 14.68
C ASN A 92 29.79 19.13 13.85
N ASN A 93 29.71 17.88 14.28
CA ASN A 93 28.85 16.90 13.67
C ASN A 93 27.42 17.05 14.21
N ASN A 94 26.46 17.36 13.32
CA ASN A 94 25.06 17.47 13.66
C ASN A 94 24.24 16.26 13.21
N ILE A 95 24.89 15.13 12.95
CA ILE A 95 24.23 13.88 12.51
C ILE A 95 24.17 12.91 13.68
N TYR A 96 22.98 12.44 14.00
CA TYR A 96 22.70 11.35 14.92
C TYR A 96 22.14 10.16 14.14
N MET A 97 22.77 9.01 14.24
CA MET A 97 22.42 7.80 13.49
C MET A 97 22.14 6.67 14.46
N VAL A 98 21.03 5.98 14.22
CA VAL A 98 20.68 4.75 14.95
C VAL A 98 20.56 3.60 13.96
N GLY A 99 21.02 2.42 14.35
CA GLY A 99 20.91 1.25 13.52
C GLY A 99 21.53 0.01 14.15
N ASP A 100 21.26 -1.11 13.51
CA ASP A 100 21.84 -2.42 13.83
C ASP A 100 22.23 -3.13 12.53
N VAL A 101 23.53 -3.23 12.28
CA VAL A 101 24.05 -3.85 11.04
C VAL A 101 23.58 -5.31 10.86
N LYS A 102 23.30 -6.03 11.97
CA LYS A 102 22.72 -7.37 11.94
C LYS A 102 21.30 -7.42 11.38
N GLN A 103 20.63 -6.27 11.28
CA GLN A 103 19.29 -6.11 10.71
C GLN A 103 19.27 -5.48 9.33
N SER A 104 20.43 -5.35 8.65
CA SER A 104 20.50 -4.88 7.27
C SER A 104 20.05 -5.96 6.30
N ILE A 105 18.81 -5.87 5.81
CA ILE A 105 18.15 -6.89 4.97
C ILE A 105 17.57 -6.34 3.67
N TYR A 106 17.99 -5.12 3.26
CA TYR A 106 17.49 -4.45 2.05
C TYR A 106 18.55 -4.31 0.95
N LYS A 107 19.42 -5.31 0.79
CA LYS A 107 20.41 -5.34 -0.29
C LYS A 107 19.80 -5.19 -1.69
N PHE A 108 18.62 -5.76 -1.91
CA PHE A 108 17.87 -5.62 -3.16
C PHE A 108 17.44 -4.16 -3.45
N ARG A 109 17.46 -3.26 -2.45
CA ARG A 109 17.31 -1.81 -2.58
C ARG A 109 18.64 -1.08 -2.58
N LEU A 110 19.74 -1.79 -2.82
CA LEU A 110 21.11 -1.25 -2.83
C LEU A 110 21.56 -0.72 -1.47
N ALA A 111 20.98 -1.18 -0.36
CA ALA A 111 21.50 -0.89 0.97
C ALA A 111 22.97 -1.33 1.07
N CYS A 112 23.78 -0.50 1.69
CA CYS A 112 25.24 -0.65 1.81
C CYS A 112 25.62 -0.71 3.29
N PRO A 113 25.55 -1.90 3.94
CA PRO A 113 25.89 -2.04 5.35
C PRO A 113 27.35 -1.67 5.66
N GLU A 114 28.22 -1.68 4.66
CA GLU A 114 29.62 -1.26 4.79
C GLU A 114 29.75 0.20 5.27
N LEU A 115 28.80 1.07 4.90
CA LEU A 115 28.77 2.47 5.38
C LEU A 115 28.61 2.54 6.91
N PHE A 116 27.74 1.69 7.46
CA PHE A 116 27.55 1.60 8.90
C PHE A 116 28.77 0.97 9.59
N ILE A 117 29.31 -0.12 9.03
CA ILE A 117 30.50 -0.79 9.56
C ILE A 117 31.72 0.15 9.59
N GLU A 118 31.92 0.94 8.53
CA GLU A 118 32.99 1.93 8.49
C GLU A 118 32.90 2.95 9.64
N LYS A 119 31.69 3.46 9.89
CA LYS A 119 31.44 4.37 11.00
C LYS A 119 31.62 3.66 12.36
N TYR A 120 31.12 2.45 12.49
CA TYR A 120 31.28 1.63 13.70
C TYR A 120 32.74 1.37 14.03
N ASP A 121 33.58 1.05 13.04
CA ASP A 121 35.00 0.79 13.23
C ASP A 121 35.83 2.10 13.45
N THR A 122 35.34 3.26 12.97
CA THR A 122 36.11 4.52 13.03
C THR A 122 35.70 5.44 14.17
N TYR A 123 34.45 5.37 14.65
CA TYR A 123 33.96 6.21 15.74
C TYR A 123 34.41 5.67 17.09
N GLY A 124 34.85 6.59 17.97
CA GLY A 124 35.35 6.26 19.31
C GLY A 124 34.25 6.39 20.38
N GLU A 125 34.59 6.05 21.63
CA GLU A 125 33.74 6.30 22.79
C GLU A 125 33.75 7.78 23.25
N THR A 126 34.74 8.54 22.79
CA THR A 126 34.92 9.97 23.14
C THR A 126 35.46 10.71 21.92
N GLY A 127 35.17 12.00 21.80
CA GLY A 127 35.61 12.86 20.70
C GLY A 127 34.44 13.49 19.93
N ASP A 128 34.71 13.95 18.72
CA ASP A 128 33.70 14.58 17.87
C ASP A 128 32.72 13.59 17.24
N ASN A 129 33.18 12.36 17.00
CA ASN A 129 32.37 11.24 16.48
C ASN A 129 32.32 10.15 17.56
N VAL A 130 31.18 10.05 18.23
CA VAL A 130 30.98 9.17 19.36
C VAL A 130 30.12 7.98 18.97
N ARG A 131 30.56 6.76 19.35
CA ARG A 131 29.80 5.52 19.25
C ARG A 131 29.21 5.18 20.61
N ILE A 132 27.90 4.92 20.63
CA ILE A 132 27.17 4.46 21.81
C ILE A 132 26.55 3.10 21.50
N GLU A 133 26.90 2.08 22.28
CA GLU A 133 26.37 0.73 22.10
C GLU A 133 25.18 0.49 23.03
N LEU A 134 24.03 0.15 22.42
CA LEU A 134 22.80 -0.20 23.12
C LEU A 134 22.67 -1.73 23.16
N GLN A 135 23.09 -2.34 24.27
CA GLN A 135 23.14 -3.80 24.41
C GLN A 135 21.88 -4.44 24.97
N LYS A 136 20.97 -3.65 25.56
CA LYS A 136 19.76 -4.17 26.20
C LYS A 136 18.60 -4.29 25.23
N ASN A 137 18.02 -5.47 25.19
CA ASN A 137 16.78 -5.76 24.47
C ASN A 137 15.61 -5.75 25.47
N PHE A 138 14.64 -4.87 25.28
CA PHE A 138 13.47 -4.71 26.13
C PHE A 138 12.22 -5.43 25.58
N ARG A 139 12.38 -6.21 24.53
CA ARG A 139 11.29 -6.88 23.82
C ARG A 139 11.13 -8.33 24.23
N SER A 140 12.18 -9.11 24.10
CA SER A 140 12.13 -10.57 24.17
C SER A 140 12.54 -11.13 25.53
N ARG A 141 11.99 -12.29 25.85
CA ARG A 141 12.44 -13.08 27.02
C ARG A 141 13.89 -13.52 26.88
N GLU A 142 14.57 -13.66 27.98
CA GLU A 142 15.98 -14.03 28.08
C GLU A 142 16.30 -15.29 27.25
N ASN A 143 15.48 -16.33 27.34
CA ASN A 143 15.73 -17.57 26.61
C ASN A 143 15.70 -17.39 25.07
N VAL A 144 14.76 -16.61 24.54
CA VAL A 144 14.71 -16.30 23.09
C VAL A 144 15.99 -15.59 22.67
N LEU A 145 16.48 -14.65 23.49
CA LEU A 145 17.72 -13.93 23.23
C LEU A 145 18.94 -14.84 23.32
N GLU A 146 19.00 -15.72 24.32
CA GLU A 146 20.13 -16.64 24.46
C GLU A 146 20.18 -17.65 23.31
N CYS A 147 19.02 -18.19 22.88
CA CYS A 147 18.98 -19.04 21.67
C CYS A 147 19.47 -18.30 20.42
N ALA A 148 19.07 -17.06 20.23
CA ALA A 148 19.60 -16.24 19.14
C ALA A 148 21.12 -16.00 19.28
N ASN A 149 21.56 -15.64 20.50
CA ASN A 149 22.99 -15.45 20.78
C ASN A 149 23.80 -16.71 20.48
N ASP A 150 23.33 -17.88 20.89
CA ASP A 150 24.02 -19.15 20.66
C ASP A 150 24.12 -19.46 19.15
N VAL A 151 23.04 -19.28 18.40
CA VAL A 151 23.09 -19.48 16.94
C VAL A 151 24.09 -18.52 16.28
N PHE A 152 23.95 -17.20 16.51
CA PHE A 152 24.73 -16.20 15.79
C PHE A 152 26.19 -16.11 16.21
N SER A 153 26.53 -16.46 17.48
CA SER A 153 27.92 -16.57 17.91
C SER A 153 28.71 -17.68 17.16
N HIS A 154 28.00 -18.69 16.65
CA HIS A 154 28.61 -19.82 15.94
C HIS A 154 28.57 -19.67 14.41
N ILE A 155 27.63 -18.86 13.83
CA ILE A 155 27.49 -18.73 12.38
C ILE A 155 27.98 -17.39 11.82
N MET A 156 27.86 -16.26 12.55
CA MET A 156 28.30 -14.94 12.07
C MET A 156 29.81 -14.75 12.21
N ASN A 157 30.53 -14.94 11.12
CA ASN A 157 31.99 -14.83 11.07
C ASN A 157 32.42 -13.52 10.38
N LYS A 158 33.21 -12.67 11.04
CA LYS A 158 33.71 -11.39 10.47
C LYS A 158 34.39 -11.59 9.10
N ASN A 159 35.09 -12.68 8.91
CA ASN A 159 35.81 -12.96 7.64
C ASN A 159 34.85 -13.39 6.51
N PHE A 160 33.69 -13.90 6.83
CA PHE A 160 32.69 -14.36 5.86
C PHE A 160 31.61 -13.32 5.63
N SER A 161 30.91 -12.90 6.69
CA SER A 161 29.78 -11.99 6.62
C SER A 161 30.13 -10.51 6.81
N GLY A 162 31.39 -10.19 7.08
CA GLY A 162 31.83 -8.83 7.38
C GLY A 162 31.49 -8.34 8.80
N ILE A 163 30.68 -9.10 9.52
CA ILE A 163 30.19 -8.80 10.87
C ILE A 163 30.59 -9.95 11.79
N GLY A 164 31.26 -9.63 12.91
CA GLY A 164 31.51 -10.60 13.98
C GLY A 164 30.38 -10.53 15.03
N TYR A 165 30.07 -11.68 15.63
CA TYR A 165 29.15 -11.75 16.75
C TYR A 165 29.90 -12.17 18.01
N ASP A 166 30.29 -11.19 18.82
CA ASP A 166 31.03 -11.39 20.07
C ASP A 166 30.23 -10.85 21.28
N GLU A 167 30.82 -10.93 22.46
CA GLU A 167 30.16 -10.49 23.71
C GLU A 167 29.80 -8.98 23.69
N SER A 168 30.43 -8.16 22.87
CA SER A 168 30.12 -6.72 22.78
C SER A 168 28.80 -6.44 22.03
N VAL A 169 28.42 -7.32 21.09
CA VAL A 169 27.23 -7.21 20.27
C VAL A 169 26.11 -8.19 20.66
N ARG A 170 26.33 -8.95 21.74
CA ARG A 170 25.40 -9.92 22.28
C ARG A 170 24.14 -9.24 22.79
N LEU A 171 22.98 -9.87 22.60
CA LEU A 171 21.69 -9.39 23.10
C LEU A 171 21.56 -9.70 24.60
N ASN A 172 21.29 -8.71 25.41
CA ASN A 172 21.05 -8.86 26.83
C ASN A 172 19.61 -8.49 27.19
N ALA A 173 18.95 -9.31 28.00
CA ALA A 173 17.59 -9.03 28.46
C ALA A 173 17.56 -7.72 29.28
N GLY A 174 16.68 -6.80 28.89
CA GLY A 174 16.47 -5.51 29.57
C GLY A 174 15.13 -5.39 30.26
N PHE A 175 14.14 -6.21 29.87
CA PHE A 175 12.81 -6.22 30.46
C PHE A 175 12.67 -7.44 31.39
N PRO A 176 12.44 -7.22 32.68
CA PRO A 176 12.14 -8.32 33.61
C PRO A 176 10.68 -8.73 33.43
N TYR A 177 10.44 -9.81 32.72
CA TYR A 177 9.10 -10.41 32.67
C TYR A 177 8.66 -10.80 34.08
N PRO A 178 7.42 -10.46 34.50
CA PRO A 178 6.92 -10.88 35.82
C PRO A 178 6.95 -12.40 35.99
N GLU A 179 7.23 -12.87 37.20
CA GLU A 179 7.13 -14.28 37.48
C GLU A 179 5.65 -14.72 37.42
N TYR A 180 5.40 -15.83 36.75
CA TYR A 180 4.08 -16.43 36.66
C TYR A 180 3.76 -17.10 38.02
N SER A 181 2.78 -16.57 38.74
CA SER A 181 2.47 -17.01 40.12
C SER A 181 1.16 -17.77 40.27
N ASP A 182 0.38 -17.99 39.20
CA ASP A 182 -0.97 -18.56 39.32
C ASP A 182 -1.02 -20.00 38.78
N SER A 183 -1.21 -20.95 39.70
CA SER A 183 -1.35 -22.38 39.41
C SER A 183 -2.71 -22.77 38.79
N ASN A 184 -3.61 -21.82 38.57
CA ASN A 184 -4.96 -22.09 38.04
C ASN A 184 -5.09 -21.91 36.54
N TYR A 185 -4.12 -21.34 35.90
CA TYR A 185 -4.06 -21.20 34.45
C TYR A 185 -2.88 -22.02 33.94
N GLY A 186 -3.10 -22.93 33.04
CA GLY A 186 -2.19 -23.87 32.40
C GLY A 186 -0.68 -23.62 32.52
N ASP A 187 0.13 -24.49 32.01
CA ASP A 187 1.58 -24.36 32.09
C ASP A 187 2.09 -23.05 31.47
N GLU A 188 3.08 -22.43 32.10
CA GLU A 188 3.87 -21.33 31.53
C GLU A 188 4.33 -21.72 30.14
N VAL A 189 4.33 -20.77 29.19
CA VAL A 189 4.90 -20.99 27.86
C VAL A 189 6.27 -21.69 28.03
N ASN A 190 6.40 -22.85 27.42
CA ASN A 190 7.69 -23.57 27.43
C ASN A 190 8.78 -22.61 26.96
N LYS A 191 9.77 -22.37 27.79
CA LYS A 191 10.83 -21.37 27.53
C LYS A 191 11.82 -21.78 26.45
N SER A 192 11.75 -23.01 25.93
CA SER A 192 12.65 -23.48 24.86
C SER A 192 12.32 -22.84 23.50
N THR A 193 13.31 -22.73 22.62
CA THR A 193 13.10 -22.57 21.18
C THR A 193 12.88 -23.95 20.60
N ASP A 194 11.71 -24.16 19.97
CA ASP A 194 11.37 -25.48 19.41
C ASP A 194 11.75 -25.55 17.94
N VAL A 195 12.44 -26.61 17.55
CA VAL A 195 12.77 -26.91 16.16
C VAL A 195 12.08 -28.21 15.75
N ILE A 196 11.13 -28.12 14.82
CA ILE A 196 10.30 -29.25 14.41
C ILE A 196 10.70 -29.68 13.01
N LEU A 197 11.25 -30.90 12.90
CA LEU A 197 11.52 -31.54 11.64
C LEU A 197 10.35 -32.42 11.22
N ILE A 198 9.70 -32.06 10.13
CA ILE A 198 8.57 -32.79 9.58
C ILE A 198 9.09 -33.78 8.55
N SER A 199 8.87 -35.08 8.78
CA SER A 199 9.29 -36.11 7.85
C SER A 199 8.27 -36.29 6.72
N SER A 200 8.74 -36.33 5.46
CA SER A 200 7.90 -36.62 4.29
C SER A 200 8.04 -38.06 3.78
N GLU A 201 8.67 -38.96 4.54
CA GLU A 201 8.99 -40.32 4.08
C GLU A 201 7.74 -41.14 3.76
N ASN A 202 6.64 -40.91 4.47
CA ASN A 202 5.38 -41.65 4.34
C ASN A 202 4.31 -40.91 3.54
N GLU A 203 4.60 -39.74 2.99
CA GLU A 203 3.62 -38.89 2.32
C GLU A 203 3.93 -38.80 0.81
N GLU A 204 3.33 -39.73 0.03
CA GLU A 204 3.60 -39.77 -1.42
C GLU A 204 2.81 -38.76 -2.26
N GLU A 205 1.68 -38.23 -1.77
CA GLU A 205 0.77 -37.38 -2.54
C GLU A 205 0.84 -35.91 -2.21
N ALA A 206 1.21 -35.50 -0.97
CA ALA A 206 1.27 -34.13 -0.55
C ALA A 206 2.59 -33.44 -0.94
N THR A 207 2.51 -32.18 -1.36
CA THR A 207 3.71 -31.36 -1.53
C THR A 207 4.31 -31.01 -0.17
N THR A 208 5.62 -30.73 -0.13
CA THR A 208 6.29 -30.32 1.12
C THR A 208 5.64 -29.10 1.78
N ARG A 209 5.00 -28.23 0.99
CA ARG A 209 4.29 -27.05 1.49
C ARG A 209 2.96 -27.40 2.14
N GLU A 210 2.18 -28.24 1.51
CA GLU A 210 0.89 -28.72 2.02
C GLU A 210 1.08 -29.51 3.30
N LEU A 211 2.12 -30.35 3.36
CA LEU A 211 2.46 -31.11 4.56
C LEU A 211 2.82 -30.17 5.73
N GLU A 212 3.71 -29.20 5.49
CA GLU A 212 4.08 -28.23 6.53
C GLU A 212 2.87 -27.41 6.98
N ALA A 213 2.01 -26.99 6.05
CA ALA A 213 0.82 -26.21 6.33
C ALA A 213 -0.18 -26.95 7.24
N ASP A 214 -0.46 -28.23 6.95
CA ASP A 214 -1.35 -29.05 7.80
C ASP A 214 -0.77 -29.24 9.20
N ARG A 215 0.55 -29.53 9.31
CA ARG A 215 1.20 -29.68 10.62
C ARG A 215 1.22 -28.39 11.42
N LEU A 216 1.47 -27.24 10.77
CA LEU A 216 1.39 -25.93 11.43
C LEU A 216 -0.02 -25.60 11.89
N ALA A 217 -1.04 -25.91 11.10
CA ALA A 217 -2.41 -25.67 11.49
C ALA A 217 -2.79 -26.49 12.75
N LYS A 218 -2.39 -27.78 12.83
CA LYS A 218 -2.54 -28.61 14.02
C LYS A 218 -1.80 -28.05 15.23
N LEU A 219 -0.57 -27.59 15.02
CA LEU A 219 0.25 -27.00 16.08
C LEU A 219 -0.40 -25.75 16.67
N ILE A 220 -0.89 -24.84 15.82
CA ILE A 220 -1.55 -23.59 16.24
C ILE A 220 -2.86 -23.89 16.97
N GLU A 221 -3.66 -24.83 16.46
CA GLU A 221 -4.86 -25.32 17.14
C GLU A 221 -4.52 -25.83 18.54
N GLY A 222 -3.48 -26.67 18.67
CA GLY A 222 -3.00 -27.20 19.94
C GLY A 222 -2.50 -26.11 20.90
N ILE A 223 -1.77 -25.09 20.43
CA ILE A 223 -1.29 -23.98 21.25
C ILE A 223 -2.46 -23.21 21.87
N VAL A 224 -3.46 -22.85 21.07
CA VAL A 224 -4.61 -22.09 21.56
C VAL A 224 -5.50 -22.94 22.45
N ALA A 225 -5.76 -24.22 22.07
CA ALA A 225 -6.57 -25.13 22.86
C ALA A 225 -5.94 -25.49 24.21
N SER A 226 -4.61 -25.53 24.31
CA SER A 226 -3.92 -25.80 25.58
C SER A 226 -3.99 -24.65 26.58
N GLY A 227 -4.45 -23.46 26.17
CA GLY A 227 -4.53 -22.29 27.04
C GLY A 227 -3.18 -21.74 27.48
N VAL A 228 -2.13 -21.93 26.69
CA VAL A 228 -0.81 -21.35 26.91
C VAL A 228 -0.92 -19.85 27.15
N ASN A 229 -0.29 -19.34 28.22
CA ASN A 229 -0.40 -17.94 28.59
C ASN A 229 0.72 -17.10 27.96
N VAL A 230 0.34 -15.91 27.46
CA VAL A 230 1.22 -14.86 26.99
C VAL A 230 1.10 -13.62 27.88
N TYR A 231 2.19 -12.86 27.98
CA TYR A 231 2.21 -11.63 28.75
C TYR A 231 1.70 -10.46 27.94
N ASP A 232 0.63 -9.84 28.41
CA ASP A 232 0.09 -8.60 27.89
C ASP A 232 0.77 -7.42 28.60
N ALA A 233 1.59 -6.67 27.85
CA ALA A 233 2.36 -5.57 28.41
C ALA A 233 1.52 -4.33 28.71
N ASP A 234 0.42 -4.14 27.99
CA ASP A 234 -0.46 -2.98 28.15
C ASP A 234 -1.31 -3.11 29.43
N GLU A 235 -1.81 -4.31 29.68
CA GLU A 235 -2.61 -4.62 30.88
C GLU A 235 -1.76 -5.12 32.04
N ASN A 236 -0.49 -5.45 31.81
CA ASN A 236 0.46 -5.99 32.79
C ASN A 236 -0.03 -7.29 33.47
N ILE A 237 -0.65 -8.17 32.66
CA ILE A 237 -1.20 -9.46 33.08
C ILE A 237 -0.79 -10.59 32.15
N TYR A 238 -0.88 -11.84 32.66
CA TYR A 238 -0.86 -13.01 31.78
C TYR A 238 -2.28 -13.36 31.36
N ARG A 239 -2.47 -13.64 30.06
CA ARG A 239 -3.74 -14.09 29.49
C ARG A 239 -3.51 -15.28 28.57
N PRO A 240 -4.53 -16.12 28.33
CA PRO A 240 -4.43 -17.18 27.33
C PRO A 240 -4.05 -16.60 25.95
N ALA A 241 -3.22 -17.34 25.23
CA ALA A 241 -2.83 -16.99 23.87
C ALA A 241 -4.03 -17.05 22.93
N GLU A 242 -4.15 -16.05 22.09
CA GLU A 242 -5.14 -15.94 21.04
C GLU A 242 -4.48 -16.06 19.66
N TYR A 243 -5.28 -16.24 18.61
CA TYR A 243 -4.73 -16.33 17.25
C TYR A 243 -3.94 -15.09 16.82
N ARG A 244 -4.31 -13.90 17.31
CA ARG A 244 -3.57 -12.62 17.04
C ARG A 244 -2.17 -12.58 17.63
N ASP A 245 -1.87 -13.43 18.62
CA ASP A 245 -0.56 -13.51 19.26
C ASP A 245 0.43 -14.34 18.44
N ILE A 246 -0.04 -15.05 17.40
CA ILE A 246 0.72 -16.00 16.62
C ILE A 246 0.98 -15.42 15.22
N VAL A 247 2.25 -15.42 14.81
CA VAL A 247 2.66 -15.05 13.45
C VAL A 247 3.43 -16.20 12.79
N ILE A 248 3.13 -16.46 11.51
CA ILE A 248 3.92 -17.35 10.66
C ILE A 248 4.81 -16.47 9.78
N LEU A 249 6.12 -16.57 9.99
CA LEU A 249 7.13 -15.89 9.18
C LEU A 249 7.68 -16.84 8.12
N THR A 250 7.74 -16.35 6.88
CA THR A 250 8.33 -17.08 5.77
C THR A 250 9.39 -16.23 5.07
N ARG A 251 10.38 -16.87 4.44
CA ARG A 251 11.38 -16.15 3.60
C ARG A 251 10.71 -15.46 2.42
N SER A 252 9.69 -16.09 1.84
CA SER A 252 8.92 -15.56 0.72
C SER A 252 7.48 -16.01 0.85
N VAL A 253 6.56 -15.08 0.82
CA VAL A 253 5.11 -15.37 0.88
C VAL A 253 4.57 -15.98 -0.41
N THR A 254 5.19 -15.70 -1.56
CA THR A 254 4.72 -16.18 -2.87
C THR A 254 4.62 -17.70 -2.92
N GLY A 255 3.43 -18.21 -3.15
CA GLY A 255 3.12 -19.63 -3.25
C GLY A 255 3.19 -20.41 -1.93
N TRP A 256 3.39 -19.74 -0.79
CA TRP A 256 3.39 -20.34 0.55
C TRP A 256 2.23 -19.81 1.40
N ALA A 257 2.03 -18.50 1.38
CA ALA A 257 1.07 -17.84 2.24
C ALA A 257 -0.36 -18.34 2.01
N ASP A 258 -0.75 -18.53 0.76
CA ASP A 258 -2.09 -19.02 0.41
C ASP A 258 -2.29 -20.47 0.90
N THR A 259 -1.27 -21.35 0.73
CA THR A 259 -1.34 -22.74 1.21
C THR A 259 -1.47 -22.80 2.74
N PHE A 260 -0.74 -21.94 3.47
CA PHE A 260 -0.86 -21.87 4.94
C PHE A 260 -2.22 -21.31 5.35
N ALA A 261 -2.71 -20.26 4.67
CA ALA A 261 -4.02 -19.69 4.96
C ALA A 261 -5.15 -20.68 4.73
N ASP A 262 -5.12 -21.41 3.61
CA ASP A 262 -6.11 -22.42 3.27
C ASP A 262 -6.13 -23.55 4.32
N ALA A 263 -4.96 -24.07 4.72
CA ALA A 263 -4.88 -25.14 5.73
C ALA A 263 -5.38 -24.68 7.12
N LEU A 264 -5.16 -23.42 7.49
CA LEU A 264 -5.68 -22.83 8.72
C LEU A 264 -7.20 -22.66 8.65
N MET A 265 -7.70 -22.10 7.54
CA MET A 265 -9.13 -21.88 7.35
C MET A 265 -9.92 -23.18 7.27
N ASP A 266 -9.37 -24.25 6.70
CA ASP A 266 -10.00 -25.59 6.65
C ASP A 266 -10.20 -26.17 8.06
N ARG A 267 -9.40 -25.74 9.05
CA ARG A 267 -9.56 -26.08 10.47
C ARG A 267 -10.35 -25.03 11.27
N GLY A 268 -10.94 -24.03 10.59
CA GLY A 268 -11.69 -22.95 11.22
C GLY A 268 -10.83 -21.91 11.94
N ILE A 269 -9.51 -21.91 11.74
CA ILE A 269 -8.60 -20.94 12.30
C ILE A 269 -8.56 -19.70 11.41
N PRO A 270 -8.97 -18.53 11.89
CA PRO A 270 -8.93 -17.31 11.10
C PRO A 270 -7.49 -16.92 10.79
N ALA A 271 -7.18 -16.71 9.52
CA ALA A 271 -5.84 -16.36 9.05
C ALA A 271 -5.88 -15.21 8.04
N TYR A 272 -4.85 -14.38 8.07
CA TYR A 272 -4.62 -13.32 7.12
C TYR A 272 -3.21 -13.40 6.54
N THR A 273 -3.12 -13.29 5.22
CA THR A 273 -1.84 -13.23 4.52
C THR A 273 -1.53 -11.79 4.13
N ASP A 274 -0.44 -11.26 4.66
CA ASP A 274 0.13 -10.01 4.16
C ASP A 274 0.95 -10.30 2.88
N SER A 275 0.26 -10.88 1.88
CA SER A 275 0.88 -11.16 0.60
C SER A 275 0.87 -9.89 -0.25
N SER A 276 2.05 -9.47 -0.71
CA SER A 276 2.17 -8.47 -1.78
C SER A 276 1.87 -9.06 -3.17
N THR A 277 1.36 -10.28 -3.23
CA THR A 277 0.89 -10.88 -4.47
C THR A 277 -0.48 -10.33 -4.74
N GLY A 278 -0.47 -9.25 -5.44
CA GLY A 278 -1.50 -8.80 -6.28
C GLY A 278 -2.82 -8.46 -5.62
N TYR A 279 -3.07 -7.19 -5.33
CA TYR A 279 -4.40 -6.67 -5.06
C TYR A 279 -5.50 -7.31 -5.94
N PHE A 280 -5.19 -7.57 -7.21
CA PHE A 280 -6.10 -8.25 -8.13
C PHE A 280 -6.19 -9.76 -7.94
N SER A 281 -5.39 -10.36 -7.07
CA SER A 281 -5.40 -11.81 -6.78
C SER A 281 -6.24 -12.14 -5.56
N VAL A 282 -6.57 -11.15 -4.71
CA VAL A 282 -7.38 -11.38 -3.54
C VAL A 282 -8.82 -11.75 -3.92
N ARG A 283 -9.40 -12.68 -3.18
CA ARG A 283 -10.66 -13.36 -3.52
C ARG A 283 -11.83 -12.39 -3.70
N GLU A 284 -11.97 -11.42 -2.81
CA GLU A 284 -13.03 -10.42 -2.85
C GLU A 284 -12.99 -9.56 -4.13
N ILE A 285 -11.80 -9.25 -4.61
CA ILE A 285 -11.61 -8.48 -5.85
C ILE A 285 -11.81 -9.36 -7.07
N GLN A 286 -11.31 -10.60 -7.04
CA GLN A 286 -11.52 -11.55 -8.15
C GLN A 286 -13.00 -11.85 -8.42
N VAL A 287 -13.82 -11.93 -7.37
CA VAL A 287 -15.25 -12.14 -7.51
C VAL A 287 -15.90 -10.97 -8.24
N ILE A 288 -15.62 -9.73 -7.85
CA ILE A 288 -16.15 -8.54 -8.54
C ILE A 288 -15.62 -8.45 -9.97
N LEU A 289 -14.34 -8.68 -10.19
CA LEU A 289 -13.77 -8.66 -11.55
C LEU A 289 -14.37 -9.75 -12.44
N SER A 290 -14.67 -10.93 -11.89
CA SER A 290 -15.35 -11.98 -12.62
C SER A 290 -16.78 -11.57 -13.00
N MET A 291 -17.51 -10.93 -12.08
CA MET A 291 -18.83 -10.36 -12.36
C MET A 291 -18.76 -9.30 -13.46
N LEU A 292 -17.86 -8.33 -13.35
CA LEU A 292 -17.66 -7.30 -14.36
C LEU A 292 -17.29 -7.89 -15.73
N THR A 293 -16.47 -8.95 -15.74
CA THR A 293 -16.06 -9.63 -16.96
C THR A 293 -17.25 -10.29 -17.66
N ILE A 294 -18.16 -10.93 -16.93
CA ILE A 294 -19.35 -11.57 -17.55
C ILE A 294 -20.44 -10.56 -17.90
N VAL A 295 -20.46 -9.40 -17.25
CA VAL A 295 -21.30 -8.27 -17.66
C VAL A 295 -20.87 -7.76 -19.03
N ASP A 296 -19.56 -7.58 -19.24
CA ASP A 296 -19.00 -7.21 -20.56
C ASP A 296 -19.21 -8.35 -21.57
N ASN A 297 -18.76 -9.56 -21.24
CA ASN A 297 -18.82 -10.72 -22.12
C ASN A 297 -19.18 -12.01 -21.37
N PRO A 298 -20.44 -12.47 -21.40
CA PRO A 298 -20.90 -13.62 -20.65
C PRO A 298 -20.41 -14.97 -21.18
N VAL A 299 -19.74 -15.00 -22.34
CA VAL A 299 -19.17 -16.21 -22.95
C VAL A 299 -17.81 -16.60 -22.33
N GLN A 300 -17.27 -15.80 -21.45
CA GLN A 300 -16.04 -16.08 -20.70
C GLN A 300 -16.28 -17.15 -19.64
N GLU A 301 -16.04 -18.43 -20.00
CA GLU A 301 -16.46 -19.60 -19.20
C GLU A 301 -15.84 -19.63 -17.80
N ILE A 302 -14.57 -19.25 -17.65
CA ILE A 302 -13.87 -19.27 -16.34
C ILE A 302 -14.49 -18.22 -15.42
N SER A 303 -14.65 -16.98 -15.88
CA SER A 303 -15.27 -15.90 -15.11
C SER A 303 -16.74 -16.19 -14.81
N LEU A 304 -17.45 -16.81 -15.75
CA LEU A 304 -18.85 -17.22 -15.53
C LEU A 304 -18.96 -18.29 -14.45
N ALA A 305 -18.12 -19.32 -14.50
CA ALA A 305 -18.10 -20.35 -13.48
C ALA A 305 -17.72 -19.77 -12.11
N ALA A 306 -16.73 -18.90 -12.05
CA ALA A 306 -16.32 -18.21 -10.82
C ALA A 306 -17.46 -17.36 -10.23
N ALA A 307 -18.15 -16.59 -11.06
CA ALA A 307 -19.28 -15.77 -10.65
C ALA A 307 -20.46 -16.62 -10.16
N MET A 308 -20.77 -17.72 -10.87
CA MET A 308 -21.82 -18.67 -10.46
C MET A 308 -21.52 -19.32 -9.10
N MET A 309 -20.28 -19.70 -8.83
CA MET A 309 -19.86 -20.31 -7.56
C MET A 309 -19.61 -19.30 -6.44
N SER A 310 -19.66 -18.00 -6.72
CA SER A 310 -19.49 -16.93 -5.75
C SER A 310 -20.77 -16.60 -4.99
N TYR A 311 -20.67 -15.59 -4.12
CA TYR A 311 -21.80 -14.97 -3.43
C TYR A 311 -22.98 -14.64 -4.36
N PHE A 312 -22.69 -14.15 -5.59
CA PHE A 312 -23.71 -13.72 -6.54
C PHE A 312 -24.54 -14.86 -7.13
N GLY A 313 -23.96 -16.03 -7.33
CA GLY A 313 -24.65 -17.17 -7.88
C GLY A 313 -25.00 -18.24 -6.86
N GLY A 314 -24.13 -18.48 -5.88
CA GLY A 314 -24.27 -19.46 -4.82
C GLY A 314 -24.36 -20.91 -5.33
N PHE A 315 -23.85 -21.20 -6.55
CA PHE A 315 -23.84 -22.56 -7.09
C PHE A 315 -22.76 -23.41 -6.45
N THR A 316 -23.06 -24.67 -6.18
CA THR A 316 -22.09 -25.68 -5.81
C THR A 316 -21.37 -26.23 -7.05
N ALA A 317 -20.23 -26.86 -6.88
CA ALA A 317 -19.50 -27.53 -7.97
C ALA A 317 -20.38 -28.65 -8.62
N ALA A 318 -21.16 -29.38 -7.81
CA ALA A 318 -22.10 -30.37 -8.29
C ALA A 318 -23.21 -29.77 -9.16
N GLU A 319 -23.82 -28.66 -8.73
CA GLU A 319 -24.84 -27.93 -9.50
C GLU A 319 -24.26 -27.40 -10.82
N LEU A 320 -23.02 -26.87 -10.81
CA LEU A 320 -22.35 -26.43 -12.03
C LEU A 320 -22.14 -27.59 -13.01
N GLY A 321 -21.74 -28.76 -12.50
CA GLY A 321 -21.64 -30.00 -13.28
C GLY A 321 -23.00 -30.44 -13.88
N MET A 322 -24.08 -30.30 -13.10
CA MET A 322 -25.43 -30.57 -13.57
C MET A 322 -25.89 -29.58 -14.66
N VAL A 323 -25.61 -28.28 -14.50
CA VAL A 323 -25.89 -27.28 -15.54
C VAL A 323 -25.16 -27.65 -16.84
N ARG A 324 -23.89 -28.04 -16.75
CA ARG A 324 -23.11 -28.47 -17.91
C ARG A 324 -23.68 -29.71 -18.58
N LYS A 325 -24.12 -30.68 -17.79
CA LYS A 325 -24.73 -31.95 -18.29
C LYS A 325 -26.08 -31.69 -18.95
N LEU A 326 -27.03 -31.12 -18.22
CA LEU A 326 -28.37 -30.84 -18.70
C LEU A 326 -28.36 -29.85 -19.88
N GLY A 327 -27.47 -28.83 -19.83
CA GLY A 327 -27.31 -27.90 -20.91
C GLY A 327 -26.89 -28.54 -22.22
N ARG A 328 -25.97 -29.52 -22.19
CA ARG A 328 -25.57 -30.28 -23.39
C ARG A 328 -26.70 -31.07 -23.99
N GLU A 329 -27.65 -31.57 -23.15
CA GLU A 329 -28.79 -32.36 -23.59
C GLU A 329 -29.90 -31.49 -24.19
N HIS A 330 -30.07 -30.27 -23.70
CA HIS A 330 -31.22 -29.41 -24.00
C HIS A 330 -30.86 -28.12 -24.78
N ALA A 331 -29.60 -27.76 -24.92
CA ALA A 331 -29.21 -26.60 -25.74
C ALA A 331 -29.45 -26.82 -27.24
N ASP A 332 -29.76 -25.77 -27.95
CA ASP A 332 -29.93 -25.82 -29.40
C ASP A 332 -28.60 -26.25 -30.06
N LYS A 333 -28.65 -27.28 -30.86
CA LYS A 333 -27.48 -27.85 -31.57
C LYS A 333 -26.86 -26.89 -32.58
N ASN A 334 -27.56 -25.82 -32.94
CA ASN A 334 -27.07 -24.78 -33.86
C ASN A 334 -26.34 -23.62 -33.12
N VAL A 335 -26.29 -23.62 -31.79
CA VAL A 335 -25.65 -22.59 -30.97
C VAL A 335 -24.32 -23.12 -30.40
N HIS A 336 -23.40 -22.23 -30.13
CA HIS A 336 -22.10 -22.59 -29.56
C HIS A 336 -22.23 -23.34 -28.23
N ASN A 337 -21.52 -24.46 -28.10
CA ASN A 337 -21.51 -25.33 -26.92
C ASN A 337 -20.66 -24.70 -25.81
N ASN A 338 -21.13 -23.64 -25.15
CA ASN A 338 -20.48 -22.94 -24.04
C ASN A 338 -21.38 -22.93 -22.78
N LEU A 339 -20.78 -22.63 -21.63
CA LEU A 339 -21.45 -22.62 -20.34
C LEU A 339 -22.64 -21.64 -20.28
N TYR A 340 -22.55 -20.49 -20.94
CA TYR A 340 -23.62 -19.50 -20.95
C TYR A 340 -24.89 -19.99 -21.68
N GLU A 341 -24.72 -20.67 -22.81
CA GLU A 341 -25.85 -21.26 -23.53
C GLU A 341 -26.43 -22.44 -22.77
N HIS A 342 -25.60 -23.24 -22.07
CA HIS A 342 -26.06 -24.27 -21.17
C HIS A 342 -26.89 -23.71 -20.01
N LEU A 343 -26.46 -22.62 -19.41
CA LEU A 343 -27.16 -21.92 -18.34
C LEU A 343 -28.55 -21.46 -18.80
N LYS A 344 -28.64 -20.86 -19.99
CA LYS A 344 -29.93 -20.45 -20.60
C LYS A 344 -30.85 -21.62 -20.87
N ALA A 345 -30.30 -22.72 -21.41
CA ALA A 345 -31.06 -23.90 -21.70
C ALA A 345 -31.68 -24.51 -20.41
N VAL A 346 -30.86 -24.61 -19.34
CA VAL A 346 -31.35 -25.11 -18.05
C VAL A 346 -32.36 -24.14 -17.42
N ALA A 347 -32.18 -22.84 -17.50
CA ALA A 347 -33.14 -21.85 -17.01
C ALA A 347 -34.51 -21.97 -17.71
N ALA A 348 -34.51 -22.29 -19.00
CA ALA A 348 -35.78 -22.49 -19.77
C ALA A 348 -36.54 -23.77 -19.38
N LEU A 349 -35.87 -24.75 -18.75
CA LEU A 349 -36.51 -26.00 -18.33
C LEU A 349 -37.57 -25.80 -17.23
N GLY A 350 -37.45 -24.76 -16.40
CA GLY A 350 -38.38 -24.47 -15.32
C GLY A 350 -39.83 -24.15 -15.76
N GLY A 351 -40.01 -23.75 -17.02
CA GLY A 351 -41.34 -23.52 -17.64
C GLY A 351 -41.93 -24.75 -18.34
N ALA A 352 -41.26 -25.89 -18.41
CA ALA A 352 -41.74 -27.08 -19.12
C ALA A 352 -42.49 -28.02 -18.18
N ASP A 353 -43.77 -28.27 -18.46
CA ASP A 353 -44.66 -29.16 -17.67
C ASP A 353 -44.16 -30.62 -17.54
N LYS A 354 -43.03 -30.95 -18.15
CA LYS A 354 -42.56 -32.34 -18.26
C LYS A 354 -41.49 -32.77 -17.24
N ILE A 355 -40.96 -31.85 -16.41
CA ILE A 355 -39.92 -32.20 -15.45
C ILE A 355 -40.53 -32.37 -14.06
N GLN A 356 -40.49 -33.63 -13.57
CA GLN A 356 -41.04 -34.01 -12.26
C GLN A 356 -39.98 -34.04 -11.15
N GLU A 357 -38.68 -33.91 -11.48
CA GLU A 357 -37.60 -33.91 -10.49
C GLU A 357 -37.49 -32.53 -9.80
N THR A 358 -37.68 -32.54 -8.48
CA THR A 358 -37.66 -31.35 -7.64
C THR A 358 -36.32 -30.60 -7.74
N ASP A 359 -35.22 -31.36 -7.80
CA ASP A 359 -33.85 -30.81 -7.85
C ASP A 359 -33.57 -30.04 -9.15
N VAL A 360 -34.12 -30.55 -10.29
CA VAL A 360 -33.96 -29.89 -11.59
C VAL A 360 -34.78 -28.59 -11.64
N LYS A 361 -35.95 -28.55 -11.00
CA LYS A 361 -36.76 -27.32 -10.89
C LYS A 361 -36.08 -26.26 -10.05
N GLN A 362 -35.50 -26.64 -8.92
CA GLN A 362 -34.76 -25.72 -8.08
C GLN A 362 -33.52 -25.14 -8.81
N LEU A 363 -32.73 -26.03 -9.46
CA LEU A 363 -31.59 -25.63 -10.27
C LEU A 363 -31.99 -24.68 -11.41
N SER A 364 -33.06 -25.00 -12.13
CA SER A 364 -33.59 -24.14 -13.20
C SER A 364 -34.01 -22.76 -12.68
N GLY A 365 -34.71 -22.70 -11.53
CA GLY A 365 -35.05 -21.43 -10.87
C GLY A 365 -33.82 -20.61 -10.51
N LYS A 366 -32.81 -21.27 -9.96
CA LYS A 366 -31.52 -20.64 -9.59
C LYS A 366 -30.80 -20.07 -10.83
N CYS A 367 -30.77 -20.85 -11.93
CA CYS A 367 -30.22 -20.40 -13.21
C CYS A 367 -30.97 -19.19 -13.78
N ALA A 368 -32.30 -19.19 -13.69
CA ALA A 368 -33.13 -18.07 -14.17
C ALA A 368 -32.90 -16.79 -13.37
N LEU A 369 -32.81 -16.89 -12.04
CA LEU A 369 -32.52 -15.76 -11.16
C LEU A 369 -31.15 -15.16 -11.45
N PHE A 370 -30.10 -15.98 -11.58
CA PHE A 370 -28.76 -15.53 -11.92
C PHE A 370 -28.71 -14.83 -13.28
N LEU A 371 -29.37 -15.41 -14.31
CA LEU A 371 -29.45 -14.77 -15.63
C LEU A 371 -30.20 -13.44 -15.61
N ALA A 372 -31.29 -13.35 -14.84
CA ALA A 372 -32.03 -12.10 -14.69
C ALA A 372 -31.15 -11.01 -14.08
N LYS A 373 -30.40 -11.32 -13.01
CA LYS A 373 -29.47 -10.40 -12.37
C LYS A 373 -28.33 -10.01 -13.31
N LEU A 374 -27.77 -10.96 -14.04
CA LEU A 374 -26.74 -10.68 -15.04
C LEU A 374 -27.25 -9.74 -16.14
N THR A 375 -28.49 -9.95 -16.61
CA THR A 375 -29.09 -9.08 -17.63
C THR A 375 -29.30 -7.68 -17.09
N GLU A 376 -29.79 -7.54 -15.85
CA GLU A 376 -29.93 -6.25 -15.17
C GLU A 376 -28.59 -5.47 -15.13
N TYR A 377 -27.50 -6.11 -14.67
CA TYR A 377 -26.19 -5.44 -14.64
C TYR A 377 -25.67 -5.09 -16.04
N ARG A 378 -25.97 -5.89 -17.06
CA ARG A 378 -25.60 -5.60 -18.44
C ARG A 378 -26.36 -4.40 -19.01
N ASP A 379 -27.66 -4.30 -18.73
CA ASP A 379 -28.47 -3.16 -19.15
C ASP A 379 -27.96 -1.86 -18.46
N LYS A 380 -27.67 -1.92 -17.15
CA LYS A 380 -27.09 -0.81 -16.39
C LYS A 380 -25.71 -0.40 -16.87
N SER A 381 -24.85 -1.35 -17.23
CA SER A 381 -23.49 -1.06 -17.72
C SER A 381 -23.47 -0.20 -19.00
N SER A 382 -24.60 -0.16 -19.72
CA SER A 382 -24.75 0.65 -20.94
C SER A 382 -25.14 2.11 -20.67
N VAL A 383 -25.65 2.40 -19.47
CA VAL A 383 -26.25 3.71 -19.11
C VAL A 383 -25.56 4.35 -17.93
N GLU A 384 -25.07 3.56 -16.98
CA GLU A 384 -24.46 4.02 -15.73
C GLU A 384 -22.94 4.14 -15.84
N SER A 385 -22.38 4.94 -14.93
CA SER A 385 -20.93 5.02 -14.82
C SER A 385 -20.33 3.70 -14.27
N LEU A 386 -19.07 3.44 -14.57
CA LEU A 386 -18.35 2.28 -14.01
C LEU A 386 -18.36 2.27 -12.48
N TYR A 387 -18.28 3.45 -11.86
CA TYR A 387 -18.35 3.61 -10.41
C TYR A 387 -19.71 3.17 -9.87
N ASP A 388 -20.81 3.64 -10.44
CA ASP A 388 -22.15 3.30 -9.99
C ASP A 388 -22.44 1.81 -10.14
N LEU A 389 -22.04 1.20 -11.26
CA LEU A 389 -22.13 -0.25 -11.48
C LEU A 389 -21.34 -1.04 -10.42
N CYS A 390 -20.11 -0.63 -10.13
CA CYS A 390 -19.31 -1.27 -9.08
C CYS A 390 -19.91 -1.06 -7.69
N TRP A 391 -20.44 0.12 -7.41
CA TRP A 391 -21.11 0.43 -6.16
C TRP A 391 -22.30 -0.48 -5.92
N GLU A 392 -23.16 -0.61 -6.90
CA GLU A 392 -24.32 -1.49 -6.82
C GLU A 392 -23.94 -2.96 -6.60
N MET A 393 -22.91 -3.44 -7.33
CA MET A 393 -22.39 -4.79 -7.14
C MET A 393 -21.82 -5.03 -5.75
N ILE A 394 -21.24 -4.02 -5.11
CA ILE A 394 -20.55 -4.14 -3.83
C ILE A 394 -21.49 -3.87 -2.67
N TYR A 395 -22.21 -2.75 -2.68
CA TYR A 395 -23.03 -2.32 -1.55
C TYR A 395 -24.50 -2.79 -1.67
N ASP A 396 -25.18 -2.52 -2.78
CA ASP A 396 -26.60 -2.82 -2.90
C ASP A 396 -26.91 -4.32 -2.99
N SER A 397 -25.90 -5.11 -3.44
CA SER A 397 -26.02 -6.57 -3.41
C SER A 397 -25.84 -7.17 -2.00
N GLY A 398 -25.33 -6.41 -1.01
CA GLY A 398 -24.92 -6.90 0.30
C GLY A 398 -23.57 -7.62 0.31
N TYR A 399 -22.81 -7.60 -0.79
CA TYR A 399 -21.51 -8.26 -0.85
C TYR A 399 -20.49 -7.64 0.09
N TYR A 400 -20.55 -6.32 0.30
CA TYR A 400 -19.70 -5.59 1.25
C TYR A 400 -19.85 -6.13 2.67
N ASP A 401 -21.08 -6.30 3.12
CA ASP A 401 -21.37 -6.81 4.46
C ASP A 401 -20.97 -8.28 4.58
N TYR A 402 -21.24 -9.08 3.53
CA TYR A 402 -20.85 -10.48 3.48
C TYR A 402 -19.34 -10.67 3.65
N VAL A 403 -18.49 -9.90 2.93
CA VAL A 403 -17.05 -10.02 3.10
C VAL A 403 -16.57 -9.48 4.44
N GLY A 404 -17.30 -8.55 5.05
CA GLY A 404 -17.05 -8.05 6.40
C GLY A 404 -17.18 -9.12 7.48
N THR A 405 -17.96 -10.19 7.25
CA THR A 405 -18.10 -11.32 8.17
C THR A 405 -17.02 -12.39 8.01
N MET A 406 -16.17 -12.26 6.97
CA MET A 406 -15.06 -13.18 6.74
C MET A 406 -13.84 -12.83 7.60
N PRO A 407 -12.91 -13.76 7.81
CA PRO A 407 -11.61 -13.45 8.43
C PRO A 407 -10.93 -12.27 7.71
N ALA A 408 -10.37 -11.35 8.47
CA ALA A 408 -9.84 -10.06 7.99
C ALA A 408 -10.91 -9.20 7.25
N GLY A 409 -12.13 -9.20 7.75
CA GLY A 409 -13.26 -8.53 7.10
C GLY A 409 -13.03 -7.05 6.84
N ALA A 410 -12.46 -6.31 7.79
CA ALA A 410 -12.14 -4.90 7.62
C ALA A 410 -11.14 -4.64 6.46
N GLN A 411 -10.12 -5.51 6.32
CA GLN A 411 -9.17 -5.43 5.21
C GLN A 411 -9.84 -5.72 3.86
N ARG A 412 -10.71 -6.73 3.80
CA ARG A 412 -11.46 -7.07 2.60
C ARG A 412 -12.39 -5.93 2.17
N GLN A 413 -13.05 -5.29 3.13
CA GLN A 413 -13.87 -4.10 2.88
C GLN A 413 -13.01 -2.92 2.39
N ALA A 414 -11.84 -2.70 2.98
CA ALA A 414 -10.90 -1.67 2.52
C ALA A 414 -10.44 -1.94 1.07
N ASN A 415 -10.16 -3.20 0.71
CA ASN A 415 -9.83 -3.59 -0.66
C ASN A 415 -10.96 -3.27 -1.66
N LEU A 416 -12.22 -3.53 -1.30
CA LEU A 416 -13.37 -3.17 -2.13
C LEU A 416 -13.50 -1.66 -2.32
N ASN A 417 -13.24 -0.86 -1.28
CA ASN A 417 -13.26 0.60 -1.37
C ASN A 417 -12.16 1.13 -2.31
N VAL A 418 -10.97 0.53 -2.28
CA VAL A 418 -9.90 0.85 -3.25
C VAL A 418 -10.34 0.56 -4.68
N LEU A 419 -11.06 -0.56 -4.93
CA LEU A 419 -11.60 -0.84 -6.27
C LEU A 419 -12.56 0.26 -6.74
N LEU A 420 -13.44 0.73 -5.86
CA LEU A 420 -14.37 1.82 -6.15
C LEU A 420 -13.65 3.13 -6.46
N GLU A 421 -12.63 3.50 -5.68
CA GLU A 421 -11.82 4.69 -5.95
C GLU A 421 -11.12 4.61 -7.31
N ARG A 422 -10.61 3.44 -7.67
CA ARG A 422 -9.98 3.21 -8.98
C ARG A 422 -10.99 3.26 -10.13
N ALA A 423 -12.17 2.68 -9.94
CA ALA A 423 -13.25 2.78 -10.91
C ALA A 423 -13.67 4.25 -11.14
N ALA A 424 -13.80 5.02 -10.05
CA ALA A 424 -14.09 6.46 -10.12
C ALA A 424 -12.98 7.26 -10.81
N GLY A 425 -11.72 6.97 -10.50
CA GLY A 425 -10.56 7.60 -11.12
C GLY A 425 -10.47 7.29 -12.62
N TYR A 426 -10.72 6.03 -12.99
CA TYR A 426 -10.69 5.59 -14.39
C TYR A 426 -11.81 6.21 -15.22
N GLY A 427 -13.00 6.37 -14.64
CA GLY A 427 -14.16 7.00 -15.29
C GLY A 427 -13.91 8.45 -15.73
N LYS A 428 -12.94 9.13 -15.14
CA LYS A 428 -12.52 10.49 -15.51
C LYS A 428 -11.51 10.53 -16.68
N SER A 429 -11.02 9.37 -17.15
CA SER A 429 -10.07 9.29 -18.24
C SER A 429 -10.75 9.32 -19.60
N SER A 430 -10.00 9.73 -20.64
CA SER A 430 -10.50 9.74 -22.04
C SER A 430 -10.84 8.36 -22.61
N TYR A 431 -10.57 7.28 -21.89
CA TYR A 431 -10.81 5.90 -22.27
C TYR A 431 -11.84 5.24 -21.32
N SER A 432 -12.95 5.91 -21.04
CA SER A 432 -14.02 5.41 -20.18
C SER A 432 -14.68 4.15 -20.76
N GLY A 433 -15.36 3.39 -19.89
CA GLY A 433 -16.15 2.20 -20.21
C GLY A 433 -15.59 0.90 -19.64
N LEU A 434 -16.51 -0.04 -19.35
CA LEU A 434 -16.22 -1.32 -18.68
C LEU A 434 -15.17 -2.16 -19.43
N PHE A 435 -15.31 -2.32 -20.73
CA PHE A 435 -14.36 -3.08 -21.56
C PHE A 435 -12.92 -2.54 -21.44
N ASN A 436 -12.76 -1.22 -21.56
CA ASN A 436 -11.42 -0.60 -21.48
C ASN A 436 -10.82 -0.71 -20.08
N PHE A 437 -11.64 -0.62 -19.03
CA PHE A 437 -11.23 -0.83 -17.64
C PHE A 437 -10.73 -2.25 -17.40
N LEU A 438 -11.46 -3.25 -17.86
CA LEU A 438 -11.02 -4.65 -17.74
C LEU A 438 -9.69 -4.89 -18.48
N ARG A 439 -9.54 -4.36 -19.71
CA ARG A 439 -8.25 -4.42 -20.42
C ARG A 439 -7.12 -3.70 -19.70
N TYR A 440 -7.41 -2.59 -19.05
CA TYR A 440 -6.44 -1.89 -18.21
C TYR A 440 -5.97 -2.77 -17.05
N ILE A 441 -6.90 -3.40 -16.33
CA ILE A 441 -6.58 -4.35 -15.24
C ILE A 441 -5.79 -5.56 -15.75
N GLU A 442 -6.18 -6.15 -16.89
CA GLU A 442 -5.42 -7.25 -17.50
C GLU A 442 -3.97 -6.86 -17.84
N ARG A 443 -3.77 -5.64 -18.29
CA ARG A 443 -2.41 -5.13 -18.55
C ARG A 443 -1.62 -4.97 -17.26
N LEU A 444 -2.21 -4.41 -16.22
CA LEU A 444 -1.57 -4.29 -14.91
C LEU A 444 -1.15 -5.67 -14.38
N LYS A 445 -2.07 -6.65 -14.39
CA LYS A 445 -1.76 -8.05 -14.01
C LYS A 445 -0.62 -8.64 -14.84
N LYS A 446 -0.55 -8.36 -16.13
CA LYS A 446 0.48 -8.89 -17.02
C LYS A 446 1.88 -8.31 -16.77
N PHE A 447 1.95 -7.07 -16.31
CA PHE A 447 3.21 -6.37 -16.03
C PHE A 447 3.61 -6.46 -14.55
N ASP A 448 2.89 -7.25 -13.76
CA ASP A 448 3.10 -7.40 -12.30
C ASP A 448 3.05 -6.05 -11.57
N GLU A 449 2.36 -5.08 -12.18
CA GLU A 449 2.06 -3.78 -11.59
C GLU A 449 0.78 -3.91 -10.79
N ASP A 450 0.92 -3.86 -9.47
CA ASP A 450 -0.19 -4.04 -8.57
C ASP A 450 -0.53 -2.78 -7.79
N PHE A 451 -1.79 -2.66 -7.42
CA PHE A 451 -2.20 -1.62 -6.49
C PHE A 451 -1.84 -2.04 -5.07
N ALA A 452 -1.46 -1.08 -4.24
CA ALA A 452 -1.37 -1.34 -2.81
C ALA A 452 -2.75 -1.74 -2.27
N GLU A 453 -2.80 -2.75 -1.42
CA GLU A 453 -4.00 -3.12 -0.70
C GLU A 453 -4.52 -1.93 0.12
N GLY A 454 -5.83 -1.89 0.37
CA GLY A 454 -6.43 -0.88 1.22
C GLY A 454 -5.84 -0.95 2.63
N ALA A 455 -5.48 0.19 3.20
CA ALA A 455 -4.96 0.23 4.56
C ALA A 455 -6.12 0.07 5.56
N ALA A 456 -6.25 -1.10 6.17
CA ALA A 456 -7.07 -1.31 7.36
C ALA A 456 -6.15 -1.65 8.53
N SER A 457 -6.47 -1.17 9.74
CA SER A 457 -5.77 -1.60 10.95
C SER A 457 -6.32 -2.96 11.37
N LEU A 458 -5.51 -3.99 11.20
CA LEU A 458 -5.83 -5.37 11.62
C LEU A 458 -5.44 -5.65 13.08
N ASP A 459 -4.96 -4.64 13.81
CA ASP A 459 -4.38 -4.82 15.13
C ASP A 459 -5.36 -5.37 16.18
N ASN A 460 -6.66 -5.21 15.94
CA ASN A 460 -7.72 -5.66 16.86
C ASN A 460 -8.41 -6.97 16.42
N GLU A 461 -8.08 -7.52 15.25
CA GLU A 461 -8.70 -8.78 14.80
C GLU A 461 -7.97 -10.00 15.37
N ASN A 462 -8.71 -10.98 15.91
CA ASN A 462 -8.16 -12.22 16.43
C ASN A 462 -7.90 -13.22 15.30
N LEU A 463 -6.75 -13.10 14.63
CA LEU A 463 -6.37 -13.93 13.50
C LEU A 463 -4.86 -14.19 13.46
N VAL A 464 -4.47 -15.33 12.88
CA VAL A 464 -3.06 -15.67 12.65
C VAL A 464 -2.55 -14.87 11.45
N ARG A 465 -1.44 -14.14 11.64
CA ARG A 465 -0.80 -13.36 10.56
C ARG A 465 0.25 -14.21 9.84
N ILE A 466 0.24 -14.20 8.52
CA ILE A 466 1.23 -14.85 7.67
C ILE A 466 1.95 -13.76 6.87
N MET A 467 3.25 -13.59 7.09
CA MET A 467 4.01 -12.52 6.44
C MET A 467 5.45 -12.92 6.12
N SER A 468 6.13 -12.13 5.29
CA SER A 468 7.55 -12.33 5.05
C SER A 468 8.40 -11.79 6.21
N ILE A 469 9.59 -12.35 6.40
CA ILE A 469 10.58 -11.84 7.37
C ILE A 469 10.87 -10.36 7.12
N HIS A 470 10.94 -9.91 5.86
CA HIS A 470 11.18 -8.49 5.53
C HIS A 470 10.08 -7.56 6.07
N LYS A 471 8.81 -7.97 5.95
CA LYS A 471 7.68 -7.18 6.43
C LYS A 471 7.56 -7.20 7.96
N SER A 472 8.11 -8.20 8.62
CA SER A 472 8.13 -8.27 10.09
C SER A 472 9.18 -7.36 10.73
N LYS A 473 10.08 -6.75 9.94
CA LYS A 473 11.08 -5.81 10.49
C LYS A 473 10.38 -4.64 11.17
N GLY A 474 10.81 -4.31 12.39
CA GLY A 474 10.17 -3.29 13.22
C GLY A 474 8.98 -3.79 14.05
N LEU A 475 8.39 -4.95 13.71
CA LEU A 475 7.29 -5.55 14.46
C LEU A 475 7.78 -6.55 15.50
N GLU A 476 6.87 -6.97 16.42
CA GLU A 476 7.12 -7.98 17.43
C GLU A 476 5.85 -8.77 17.71
N PHE A 477 6.00 -10.05 18.08
CA PHE A 477 4.87 -10.94 18.31
C PHE A 477 5.16 -11.85 19.52
N PRO A 478 4.16 -12.17 20.34
CA PRO A 478 4.32 -13.11 21.46
C PRO A 478 4.87 -14.46 21.00
N ILE A 479 4.27 -15.06 19.96
CA ILE A 479 4.64 -16.37 19.43
C ILE A 479 4.99 -16.23 17.94
N VAL A 480 6.20 -16.62 17.58
CA VAL A 480 6.69 -16.60 16.21
C VAL A 480 6.96 -18.01 15.72
N ILE A 481 6.41 -18.35 14.56
CA ILE A 481 6.67 -19.60 13.85
C ILE A 481 7.45 -19.26 12.57
N LEU A 482 8.72 -19.64 12.51
CA LEU A 482 9.53 -19.53 11.30
C LEU A 482 9.34 -20.79 10.45
N ALA A 483 8.53 -20.67 9.41
CA ALA A 483 8.18 -21.77 8.51
C ALA A 483 9.08 -21.82 7.27
N GLY A 484 9.25 -23.03 6.70
CA GLY A 484 10.03 -23.23 5.49
C GLY A 484 11.54 -23.16 5.70
N ALA A 485 12.06 -23.48 6.89
CA ALA A 485 13.50 -23.42 7.19
C ALA A 485 14.33 -24.38 6.31
N HIS A 486 13.72 -25.39 5.69
CA HIS A 486 14.34 -26.30 4.72
C HIS A 486 14.49 -25.71 3.32
N LYS A 487 13.81 -24.60 3.01
CA LYS A 487 13.77 -24.01 1.68
C LYS A 487 15.16 -23.53 1.24
N SER A 488 15.58 -23.95 0.05
CA SER A 488 16.88 -23.53 -0.49
C SER A 488 16.97 -22.03 -0.74
N ILE A 489 18.12 -21.46 -0.37
CA ILE A 489 18.49 -20.07 -0.69
C ILE A 489 18.58 -19.90 -2.21
N ASN A 490 18.08 -18.79 -2.72
CA ASN A 490 18.09 -18.50 -4.15
C ASN A 490 19.41 -17.84 -4.56
N PHE A 491 20.18 -18.51 -5.40
CA PHE A 491 21.45 -18.01 -5.96
C PHE A 491 21.34 -17.63 -7.45
N MET A 492 20.15 -17.38 -7.98
CA MET A 492 19.96 -17.07 -9.40
C MET A 492 20.76 -15.84 -9.86
N ASP A 493 20.93 -14.85 -9.01
CA ASP A 493 21.67 -13.62 -9.31
C ASP A 493 23.14 -13.93 -9.65
N ALA A 494 23.75 -14.92 -8.98
CA ALA A 494 25.11 -15.35 -9.25
C ALA A 494 25.28 -16.05 -10.62
N THR A 495 24.18 -16.55 -11.20
CA THR A 495 24.16 -17.28 -12.48
C THR A 495 23.71 -16.41 -13.67
N ALA A 496 23.36 -15.17 -13.44
CA ALA A 496 22.87 -14.25 -14.46
C ALA A 496 23.89 -14.08 -15.62
N PRO A 497 23.43 -13.86 -16.86
CA PRO A 497 24.32 -13.68 -18.02
C PRO A 497 25.28 -12.49 -17.87
N VAL A 498 24.85 -11.45 -17.19
CA VAL A 498 25.62 -10.24 -16.86
C VAL A 498 25.60 -10.06 -15.37
N LEU A 499 26.76 -10.01 -14.75
CA LEU A 499 26.93 -9.68 -13.34
C LEU A 499 27.38 -8.23 -13.21
N VAL A 500 26.82 -7.53 -12.24
CA VAL A 500 27.15 -6.13 -11.92
C VAL A 500 27.52 -6.06 -10.45
N ASP A 501 28.66 -5.43 -10.15
CA ASP A 501 29.14 -5.18 -8.80
C ASP A 501 29.63 -3.74 -8.73
N GLN A 502 29.36 -3.06 -7.62
CA GLN A 502 29.70 -1.64 -7.46
C GLN A 502 31.21 -1.40 -7.50
N ASN A 503 32.02 -2.32 -6.99
CA ASN A 503 33.47 -2.19 -6.89
C ASN A 503 34.21 -2.85 -8.06
N LEU A 504 33.71 -4.00 -8.55
CA LEU A 504 34.33 -4.78 -9.60
C LEU A 504 33.82 -4.44 -11.00
N GLY A 505 32.72 -3.72 -11.10
CA GLY A 505 32.11 -3.28 -12.36
C GLY A 505 31.22 -4.35 -13.00
N ILE A 506 31.39 -4.64 -14.30
CA ILE A 506 30.53 -5.54 -15.07
C ILE A 506 31.32 -6.74 -15.55
N ALA A 507 30.78 -7.94 -15.32
CA ALA A 507 31.31 -9.19 -15.85
C ALA A 507 30.30 -9.93 -16.71
N VAL A 508 30.78 -10.48 -17.80
CA VAL A 508 29.99 -11.25 -18.78
C VAL A 508 30.73 -12.51 -19.16
N ASP A 509 30.03 -13.46 -19.77
CA ASP A 509 30.64 -14.61 -20.38
C ASP A 509 31.36 -14.21 -21.68
N TYR A 510 32.45 -14.90 -22.00
CA TYR A 510 33.04 -14.83 -23.32
C TYR A 510 32.20 -15.69 -24.29
N VAL A 511 31.70 -15.06 -25.33
CA VAL A 511 30.89 -15.70 -26.36
C VAL A 511 31.70 -15.73 -27.64
N ASP A 512 32.02 -16.93 -28.14
CA ASP A 512 32.60 -17.16 -29.46
C ASP A 512 31.47 -17.45 -30.46
N LEU A 513 31.18 -16.51 -31.32
CA LEU A 513 30.10 -16.61 -32.29
C LEU A 513 30.40 -17.59 -33.41
N GLU A 514 31.68 -17.80 -33.74
CA GLU A 514 32.07 -18.74 -34.82
C GLU A 514 31.93 -20.18 -34.32
N ARG A 515 32.41 -20.46 -33.10
CA ARG A 515 32.30 -21.77 -32.47
C ARG A 515 31.00 -22.02 -31.75
N ARG A 516 30.18 -21.00 -31.61
CA ARG A 516 28.93 -21.02 -30.84
C ARG A 516 29.13 -21.51 -29.41
N THR A 517 30.26 -21.17 -28.80
CA THR A 517 30.58 -21.54 -27.42
C THR A 517 30.47 -20.34 -26.48
N LYS A 518 30.13 -20.63 -25.24
CA LYS A 518 30.00 -19.66 -24.14
C LYS A 518 30.86 -20.14 -22.97
N THR A 519 31.78 -19.32 -22.49
CA THR A 519 32.69 -19.67 -21.40
C THR A 519 32.68 -18.53 -20.36
N PRO A 520 32.52 -18.83 -19.07
CA PRO A 520 32.59 -17.81 -18.03
C PRO A 520 34.01 -17.23 -17.97
N THR A 521 34.08 -15.90 -17.83
CA THR A 521 35.38 -15.25 -17.60
C THR A 521 35.80 -15.42 -16.13
N ILE A 522 37.09 -15.33 -15.85
CA ILE A 522 37.64 -15.42 -14.48
C ILE A 522 36.98 -14.36 -13.58
N ILE A 523 36.83 -13.15 -14.10
CA ILE A 523 36.17 -12.05 -13.37
C ILE A 523 34.73 -12.43 -13.05
N LYS A 524 33.98 -13.01 -14.00
CA LYS A 524 32.61 -13.47 -13.75
C LYS A 524 32.56 -14.56 -12.68
N GLY A 525 33.49 -15.50 -12.70
CA GLY A 525 33.59 -16.54 -11.67
C GLY A 525 33.87 -15.96 -10.27
N ALA A 526 34.76 -14.98 -10.18
CA ALA A 526 35.04 -14.29 -8.92
C ALA A 526 33.82 -13.47 -8.40
N MET A 527 33.16 -12.76 -9.29
CA MET A 527 31.95 -11.99 -8.93
C MET A 527 30.81 -12.91 -8.52
N ALA A 528 30.59 -14.03 -9.21
CA ALA A 528 29.58 -15.01 -8.85
C ALA A 528 29.78 -15.56 -7.43
N ARG A 529 31.01 -15.93 -7.07
CA ARG A 529 31.33 -16.37 -5.69
C ARG A 529 31.09 -15.27 -4.67
N ARG A 530 31.46 -14.04 -4.99
CA ARG A 530 31.20 -12.90 -4.11
C ARG A 530 29.69 -12.71 -3.90
N ILE A 531 28.89 -12.75 -4.96
CA ILE A 531 27.44 -12.63 -4.88
C ILE A 531 26.83 -13.76 -4.03
N VAL A 532 27.28 -15.02 -4.18
CA VAL A 532 26.84 -16.13 -3.33
C VAL A 532 27.14 -15.87 -1.86
N ARG A 533 28.37 -15.46 -1.53
CA ARG A 533 28.78 -15.16 -0.16
C ARG A 533 27.95 -14.02 0.44
N GLU A 534 27.77 -12.94 -0.31
CA GLU A 534 26.96 -11.80 0.14
C GLU A 534 25.47 -12.19 0.31
N SER A 535 24.95 -13.12 -0.52
CA SER A 535 23.59 -13.62 -0.37
C SER A 535 23.43 -14.48 0.88
N ILE A 536 24.40 -15.35 1.19
CA ILE A 536 24.37 -16.12 2.45
C ILE A 536 24.47 -15.18 3.66
N SER A 537 25.34 -14.18 3.62
CA SER A 537 25.46 -13.18 4.69
C SER A 537 24.16 -12.38 4.87
N GLU A 538 23.41 -12.09 3.80
CA GLU A 538 22.08 -11.47 3.90
C GLU A 538 21.07 -12.43 4.54
N GLU A 539 21.09 -13.72 4.18
CA GLU A 539 20.22 -14.73 4.79
C GLU A 539 20.54 -14.95 6.28
N GLU A 540 21.81 -14.86 6.72
CA GLU A 540 22.17 -14.85 8.14
C GLU A 540 21.51 -13.68 8.88
N ARG A 541 21.53 -12.48 8.29
CA ARG A 541 20.85 -11.31 8.87
C ARG A 541 19.33 -11.43 8.83
N LEU A 542 18.76 -12.02 7.78
CA LEU A 542 17.34 -12.31 7.71
C LEU A 542 16.90 -13.28 8.81
N LEU A 543 17.68 -14.33 9.04
CA LEU A 543 17.44 -15.26 10.13
C LEU A 543 17.53 -14.55 11.48
N TYR A 544 18.49 -13.64 11.67
CA TYR A 544 18.61 -12.81 12.87
C TYR A 544 17.37 -11.97 13.10
N VAL A 545 16.86 -11.31 12.06
CA VAL A 545 15.62 -10.55 12.15
C VAL A 545 14.48 -11.47 12.54
N ALA A 546 14.32 -12.64 11.89
CA ALA A 546 13.22 -13.58 12.18
C ALA A 546 13.23 -14.06 13.64
N MET A 547 14.39 -14.51 14.14
CA MET A 547 14.52 -15.02 15.50
C MET A 547 14.26 -13.95 16.56
N THR A 548 14.63 -12.70 16.29
CA THR A 548 14.45 -11.57 17.21
C THR A 548 13.06 -10.92 17.14
N ARG A 549 12.12 -11.43 16.34
CA ARG A 549 10.72 -10.97 16.35
C ARG A 549 9.92 -11.57 17.50
N ALA A 550 10.31 -12.74 18.01
CA ALA A 550 9.64 -13.42 19.09
C ALA A 550 9.82 -12.68 20.42
N ARG A 551 8.72 -12.43 21.11
CA ARG A 551 8.75 -11.92 22.49
C ARG A 551 8.93 -13.05 23.50
N GLU A 552 8.16 -14.12 23.36
CA GLU A 552 8.06 -15.17 24.36
C GLU A 552 8.39 -16.57 23.83
N LYS A 553 7.93 -16.91 22.63
CA LYS A 553 8.12 -18.24 22.05
C LYS A 553 8.55 -18.17 20.60
N LEU A 554 9.59 -18.93 20.28
CA LEU A 554 10.06 -19.14 18.92
C LEU A 554 9.92 -20.62 18.56
N ILE A 555 9.31 -20.89 17.40
CA ILE A 555 9.15 -22.22 16.83
C ILE A 555 9.71 -22.16 15.40
N ILE A 556 10.52 -23.12 15.04
CA ILE A 556 11.13 -23.21 13.71
C ILE A 556 10.73 -24.52 13.09
N THR A 557 10.19 -24.49 11.87
CA THR A 557 9.73 -25.72 11.19
C THR A 557 10.44 -25.92 9.85
N GLY A 558 10.62 -27.17 9.49
CA GLY A 558 11.17 -27.54 8.21
C GLY A 558 10.88 -28.98 7.80
N VAL A 559 10.53 -29.18 6.54
CA VAL A 559 10.24 -30.51 6.00
C VAL A 559 11.54 -31.14 5.52
N VAL A 560 11.75 -32.40 5.91
CA VAL A 560 12.89 -33.20 5.49
C VAL A 560 12.41 -34.53 4.97
N LYS A 561 13.14 -35.14 4.01
CA LYS A 561 12.74 -36.41 3.43
C LYS A 561 12.84 -37.57 4.43
N ASP A 562 13.91 -37.62 5.18
CA ASP A 562 14.26 -38.64 6.15
C ASP A 562 14.86 -37.93 7.36
N ALA A 563 14.11 -37.93 8.47
CA ALA A 563 14.48 -37.17 9.66
C ALA A 563 15.71 -37.78 10.35
N ASP A 564 15.81 -39.10 10.42
CA ASP A 564 16.93 -39.79 11.11
C ASP A 564 18.25 -39.50 10.41
N LYS A 565 18.30 -39.64 9.07
CA LYS A 565 19.50 -39.34 8.28
C LYS A 565 19.88 -37.87 8.38
N THR A 566 18.87 -36.99 8.43
CA THR A 566 19.10 -35.56 8.55
C THR A 566 19.67 -35.20 9.91
N LEU A 567 19.14 -35.80 10.99
CA LEU A 567 19.68 -35.63 12.34
C LEU A 567 21.11 -36.15 12.46
N GLU A 568 21.41 -37.35 11.86
CA GLU A 568 22.76 -37.91 11.88
C GLU A 568 23.77 -37.00 11.13
N LYS A 569 23.39 -36.44 9.99
CA LYS A 569 24.16 -35.42 9.27
C LYS A 569 24.49 -34.24 10.17
N TYR A 570 23.50 -33.65 10.79
CA TYR A 570 23.70 -32.44 11.61
C TYR A 570 24.40 -32.71 12.95
N ARG A 571 24.24 -33.91 13.54
CA ARG A 571 25.09 -34.35 14.69
C ARG A 571 26.58 -34.42 14.32
N GLY A 572 26.91 -34.83 13.10
CA GLY A 572 28.27 -34.74 12.59
C GLY A 572 28.79 -33.29 12.53
N SER A 573 27.99 -32.37 11.98
CA SER A 573 28.33 -30.95 11.88
C SER A 573 28.41 -30.30 13.26
N ALA A 574 27.53 -30.66 14.23
CA ALA A 574 27.56 -30.15 15.61
C ALA A 574 28.88 -30.49 16.31
N LYS A 575 29.36 -31.73 16.22
CA LYS A 575 30.65 -32.16 16.80
C LYS A 575 31.83 -31.37 16.23
N GLN A 576 31.82 -31.07 14.94
CA GLN A 576 32.84 -30.23 14.31
C GLN A 576 32.74 -28.79 14.80
N LEU A 577 31.53 -28.23 14.86
CA LEU A 577 31.29 -26.90 15.36
C LEU A 577 31.74 -26.72 16.84
N GLU A 578 31.53 -27.75 17.67
CA GLU A 578 31.99 -27.78 19.05
C GLU A 578 33.51 -27.77 19.17
N ALA A 579 34.21 -28.38 18.20
CA ALA A 579 35.67 -28.40 18.19
C ALA A 579 36.28 -27.07 17.70
N ASP A 580 35.66 -26.48 16.69
CA ASP A 580 36.12 -25.28 16.01
C ASP A 580 35.60 -23.98 16.62
N GLY A 581 34.52 -24.04 17.40
CA GLY A 581 33.83 -22.88 18.05
C GLY A 581 33.05 -22.00 17.12
N MET A 582 33.21 -22.14 15.79
CA MET A 582 32.55 -21.35 14.77
C MET A 582 32.53 -22.11 13.45
N LEU A 583 31.51 -21.88 12.61
CA LEU A 583 31.47 -22.44 11.27
C LEU A 583 32.73 -22.02 10.45
N SER A 584 33.37 -22.99 9.83
CA SER A 584 34.50 -22.67 8.97
C SER A 584 34.06 -21.90 7.73
N PHE A 585 34.98 -21.15 7.11
CA PHE A 585 34.67 -20.42 5.88
C PHE A 585 34.12 -21.33 4.77
N ALA A 586 34.61 -22.53 4.67
CA ALA A 586 34.20 -23.53 3.67
C ALA A 586 32.80 -24.07 3.96
N ASP A 587 32.45 -24.29 5.23
CA ASP A 587 31.10 -24.72 5.64
C ASP A 587 30.09 -23.61 5.41
N SER A 588 30.44 -22.36 5.70
CA SER A 588 29.61 -21.19 5.42
C SER A 588 29.29 -21.04 3.92
N GLU A 589 30.25 -21.29 3.01
CA GLU A 589 29.98 -21.27 1.57
C GLU A 589 29.04 -22.39 1.10
N ASN A 590 28.89 -23.47 1.88
CA ASN A 590 28.05 -24.63 1.56
C ASN A 590 26.64 -24.56 2.15
N ILE A 591 26.29 -23.52 2.89
CA ILE A 591 24.97 -23.32 3.45
C ILE A 591 23.94 -23.19 2.31
N LYS A 592 22.84 -23.94 2.42
CA LYS A 592 21.79 -23.97 1.41
C LYS A 592 20.43 -23.52 1.94
N ASN A 593 20.20 -23.62 3.23
CA ASN A 593 18.94 -23.29 3.88
C ASN A 593 19.15 -22.92 5.35
N TYR A 594 18.11 -22.49 6.06
CA TYR A 594 18.20 -22.11 7.46
C TYR A 594 18.48 -23.30 8.41
N LEU A 595 18.05 -24.53 8.05
CA LEU A 595 18.39 -25.71 8.84
C LEU A 595 19.90 -25.99 8.86
N ASP A 596 20.60 -25.72 7.76
CA ASP A 596 22.08 -25.84 7.72
C ASP A 596 22.77 -24.85 8.69
N MET A 597 22.12 -23.72 9.02
CA MET A 597 22.60 -22.72 9.98
C MET A 597 22.28 -23.10 11.43
N ILE A 598 21.05 -23.56 11.69
CA ILE A 598 20.48 -23.70 13.03
C ILE A 598 20.75 -25.07 13.62
N MET A 599 20.53 -26.15 12.86
CA MET A 599 20.57 -27.53 13.38
C MET A 599 21.91 -27.94 13.96
N PRO A 600 23.08 -27.56 13.39
CA PRO A 600 24.37 -27.86 14.00
C PRO A 600 24.49 -27.29 15.42
N VAL A 601 23.96 -26.09 15.67
CA VAL A 601 23.97 -25.43 16.99
C VAL A 601 23.00 -26.12 17.94
N CYS A 602 21.76 -26.36 17.50
CA CYS A 602 20.72 -27.00 18.34
C CYS A 602 21.09 -28.42 18.84
N LEU A 603 21.98 -29.10 18.14
CA LEU A 603 22.43 -30.46 18.46
C LEU A 603 23.81 -30.52 19.16
N MET A 604 24.33 -29.36 19.57
CA MET A 604 25.53 -29.30 20.45
C MET A 604 25.18 -29.79 21.86
N ASP A 605 26.21 -30.07 22.62
CA ASP A 605 26.08 -30.42 24.03
C ASP A 605 25.41 -29.28 24.82
N SER A 606 24.33 -29.57 25.53
CA SER A 606 23.54 -28.60 26.28
C SER A 606 24.37 -27.78 27.30
N ASP A 607 25.44 -28.35 27.83
CA ASP A 607 26.35 -27.64 28.77
C ASP A 607 27.15 -26.50 28.11
N LYS A 608 27.18 -26.45 26.76
CA LYS A 608 27.85 -25.40 25.97
C LYS A 608 26.92 -24.31 25.49
N LEU A 609 25.63 -24.52 25.60
CA LEU A 609 24.59 -23.58 25.18
C LEU A 609 24.03 -22.83 26.39
N LYS A 610 23.70 -21.57 26.21
CA LYS A 610 22.99 -20.77 27.21
C LYS A 610 21.49 -20.81 26.99
N GLY A 611 21.05 -20.89 25.73
CA GLY A 611 19.68 -21.04 25.33
C GLY A 611 19.20 -22.50 25.43
N SER A 612 17.92 -22.68 25.61
CA SER A 612 17.26 -23.99 25.62
C SER A 612 16.61 -24.27 24.28
N PHE A 613 17.10 -25.31 23.59
CA PHE A 613 16.51 -25.78 22.33
C PHE A 613 15.80 -27.12 22.56
N LYS A 614 14.66 -27.31 21.88
CA LYS A 614 13.95 -28.57 21.85
C LYS A 614 13.80 -29.00 20.39
N VAL A 615 14.48 -30.06 20.00
CA VAL A 615 14.39 -30.62 18.65
C VAL A 615 13.39 -31.76 18.66
N MET A 616 12.38 -31.66 17.81
CA MET A 616 11.28 -32.64 17.69
C MET A 616 11.19 -33.15 16.26
N VAL A 617 10.77 -34.41 16.10
CA VAL A 617 10.49 -35.02 14.81
C VAL A 617 9.01 -35.35 14.72
N ASP A 618 8.35 -34.83 13.69
CA ASP A 618 6.97 -35.16 13.36
C ASP A 618 6.98 -36.14 12.19
N ALA A 619 6.72 -37.42 12.50
CA ALA A 619 6.74 -38.52 11.52
C ALA A 619 5.36 -38.90 10.94
N GLY A 620 4.30 -38.13 11.20
CA GLY A 620 2.94 -38.41 10.79
C GLY A 620 2.20 -39.35 11.77
N GLU A 621 0.86 -39.39 11.67
CA GLU A 621 -0.08 -40.15 12.54
C GLU A 621 0.29 -40.20 14.04
N ASP A 622 -0.06 -39.16 14.75
CA ASP A 622 -0.18 -39.05 16.23
C ASP A 622 1.09 -39.11 17.11
N SER A 623 2.29 -38.88 16.58
CA SER A 623 3.48 -38.81 17.45
C SER A 623 4.42 -37.65 17.16
N LEU A 624 4.36 -36.60 17.99
CA LEU A 624 5.52 -35.73 18.23
C LEU A 624 6.44 -36.48 19.23
N ALA A 625 7.52 -37.10 18.74
CA ALA A 625 8.50 -37.74 19.59
C ALA A 625 9.69 -36.82 19.85
N ASP A 626 10.05 -36.63 21.11
CA ASP A 626 11.29 -35.92 21.48
C ASP A 626 12.52 -36.72 21.04
N ALA A 627 13.49 -36.05 20.43
CA ALA A 627 14.70 -36.70 19.92
C ALA A 627 15.79 -36.89 20.99
N ASP A 628 15.46 -36.81 22.28
CA ASP A 628 16.42 -37.04 23.37
C ASP A 628 16.60 -38.53 23.68
N GLU A 629 17.82 -38.92 24.00
CA GLU A 629 18.25 -40.29 24.28
C GLU A 629 17.67 -40.94 25.56
N SER A 630 16.77 -40.28 26.33
CA SER A 630 16.10 -40.84 27.47
C SER A 630 14.70 -41.34 27.05
N GLY A 631 14.60 -42.63 26.73
CA GLY A 631 13.35 -43.27 26.30
C GLY A 631 12.22 -43.33 27.33
N GLU A 632 11.64 -42.21 27.67
CA GLU A 632 10.35 -42.10 28.31
C GLU A 632 9.41 -41.23 27.49
N LEU A 633 8.46 -41.85 26.85
CA LEU A 633 7.32 -41.27 26.16
C LEU A 633 6.48 -40.50 27.17
N ALA A 634 6.60 -39.14 27.20
CA ALA A 634 5.64 -38.32 27.91
C ALA A 634 4.36 -38.25 27.05
N GLY A 635 3.33 -38.97 27.55
CA GLY A 635 2.02 -39.01 26.87
C GLY A 635 1.37 -37.61 26.83
N VAL A 636 0.93 -37.25 25.66
CA VAL A 636 0.07 -36.09 25.41
C VAL A 636 -1.29 -36.41 26.06
N ALA A 637 -1.74 -35.48 26.92
CA ALA A 637 -3.00 -35.55 27.62
C ALA A 637 -4.19 -35.72 26.66
N ASN A 638 -5.13 -36.58 27.05
CA ASN A 638 -6.36 -36.94 26.38
C ASN A 638 -7.11 -35.71 25.86
N VAL A 639 -7.31 -35.68 24.57
CA VAL A 639 -8.28 -34.81 23.93
C VAL A 639 -9.67 -35.30 24.32
N VAL A 640 -10.37 -34.51 25.13
CA VAL A 640 -11.79 -34.72 25.42
C VAL A 640 -12.57 -34.52 24.15
N GLY A 641 -13.38 -35.49 23.73
CA GLY A 641 -14.06 -35.51 22.45
C GLY A 641 -15.04 -34.34 22.29
N ILE A 642 -15.02 -33.71 21.14
CA ILE A 642 -15.85 -32.56 20.70
C ILE A 642 -17.36 -32.80 20.85
N GLY A 643 -17.80 -34.07 21.04
CA GLY A 643 -19.21 -34.44 21.23
C GLY A 643 -19.83 -33.95 22.55
N GLU A 644 -19.07 -33.88 23.64
CA GLU A 644 -19.62 -33.47 24.95
C GLU A 644 -19.73 -31.94 25.09
N LEU A 645 -18.88 -31.16 24.38
CA LEU A 645 -18.96 -29.71 24.40
C LEU A 645 -20.15 -29.16 23.58
N ALA A 646 -20.56 -29.87 22.56
CA ALA A 646 -21.70 -29.48 21.72
C ALA A 646 -23.05 -29.63 22.42
N ASP A 647 -23.15 -30.52 23.42
CA ASP A 647 -24.39 -30.71 24.16
C ASP A 647 -24.52 -29.70 25.31
N GLU A 648 -23.41 -29.25 25.92
CA GLU A 648 -23.43 -28.17 26.92
C GLU A 648 -23.74 -26.80 26.31
N ILE A 649 -23.33 -26.54 25.08
CA ILE A 649 -23.61 -25.26 24.39
C ILE A 649 -25.09 -25.16 24.00
N LYS A 650 -25.77 -26.28 23.70
CA LYS A 650 -27.20 -26.28 23.36
C LYS A 650 -28.12 -25.96 24.54
N GLU A 651 -27.69 -26.19 25.80
CA GLU A 651 -28.50 -25.87 26.98
C GLU A 651 -28.29 -24.43 27.51
N ALA A 652 -27.20 -23.74 27.12
CA ALA A 652 -26.86 -22.43 27.66
C ALA A 652 -27.41 -21.23 26.86
N VAL A 653 -27.96 -21.41 25.66
CA VAL A 653 -28.38 -20.30 24.78
C VAL A 653 -29.88 -20.43 24.45
N SER A 654 -30.74 -20.05 25.41
CA SER A 654 -32.10 -19.60 25.07
C SER A 654 -32.17 -18.09 25.15
N TYR A 655 -31.93 -17.42 24.03
CA TYR A 655 -32.32 -16.02 23.90
C TYR A 655 -33.82 -15.94 23.62
N PRO A 656 -34.55 -14.98 24.24
CA PRO A 656 -35.94 -14.75 23.88
C PRO A 656 -35.98 -14.32 22.41
N ILE A 657 -36.74 -15.04 21.62
CA ILE A 657 -37.08 -14.65 20.26
C ILE A 657 -37.80 -13.31 20.39
N LEU A 658 -37.18 -12.24 19.90
CA LEU A 658 -37.84 -10.95 19.72
C LEU A 658 -38.91 -11.16 18.65
N ASP A 659 -40.17 -11.07 19.07
CA ASP A 659 -41.31 -11.00 18.17
C ASP A 659 -41.07 -9.84 17.18
N GLU A 660 -41.34 -10.14 15.92
CA GLU A 660 -41.38 -9.31 14.71
C GLU A 660 -40.91 -7.87 14.87
N LEU A 661 -39.76 -7.56 14.32
CA LEU A 661 -39.35 -6.18 14.06
C LEU A 661 -40.43 -5.54 13.17
N PRO A 662 -40.86 -4.29 13.47
CA PRO A 662 -41.81 -3.61 12.62
C PRO A 662 -41.25 -3.47 11.20
N GLU A 663 -42.04 -3.88 10.22
CA GLU A 663 -41.75 -3.78 8.80
C GLU A 663 -41.31 -2.35 8.46
N TYR A 664 -40.03 -2.16 8.11
CA TYR A 664 -39.55 -0.88 7.61
C TYR A 664 -40.17 -0.64 6.24
N VAL A 665 -41.15 0.22 6.19
CA VAL A 665 -41.71 0.72 4.93
C VAL A 665 -40.77 1.80 4.43
N PRO A 666 -39.99 1.56 3.34
CA PRO A 666 -39.18 2.62 2.75
C PRO A 666 -40.13 3.73 2.30
N ALA A 667 -39.89 4.95 2.73
CA ALA A 667 -40.54 6.07 2.11
C ALA A 667 -40.24 6.05 0.60
N ASP A 668 -41.26 6.29 -0.23
CA ASP A 668 -41.23 6.23 -1.71
C ASP A 668 -40.17 7.17 -2.37
N ASN A 669 -39.19 7.69 -1.64
CA ASN A 669 -38.18 8.62 -2.06
C ASN A 669 -36.75 8.18 -1.69
N ALA A 670 -36.52 6.90 -1.45
CA ALA A 670 -35.17 6.37 -1.15
C ALA A 670 -34.31 6.05 -2.39
N ALA A 671 -34.69 6.49 -3.57
CA ALA A 671 -33.78 6.63 -4.71
C ALA A 671 -32.76 7.71 -4.32
N GLY A 672 -31.50 7.29 -4.06
CA GLY A 672 -30.45 8.10 -3.45
C GLY A 672 -30.33 9.47 -4.11
N ARG A 673 -30.69 10.51 -3.36
CA ARG A 673 -30.52 11.90 -3.77
C ARG A 673 -29.02 12.21 -3.74
N MET A 674 -28.39 12.17 -4.90
CA MET A 674 -27.01 12.61 -5.05
C MET A 674 -26.90 14.10 -4.74
N LYS A 675 -26.04 14.50 -3.81
CA LYS A 675 -25.68 15.89 -3.59
C LYS A 675 -24.79 16.37 -4.72
N LEU A 676 -25.24 17.32 -5.52
CA LEU A 676 -24.47 17.90 -6.61
C LEU A 676 -23.98 19.31 -6.24
N THR A 677 -22.73 19.63 -6.62
CA THR A 677 -22.25 21.01 -6.54
C THR A 677 -22.65 21.77 -7.80
N VAL A 678 -22.85 23.09 -7.68
CA VAL A 678 -23.15 23.96 -8.82
C VAL A 678 -22.06 23.87 -9.91
N SER A 679 -20.80 23.59 -9.51
CA SER A 679 -19.68 23.37 -10.43
C SER A 679 -19.83 22.07 -11.23
N GLN A 680 -20.34 21.00 -10.61
CA GLN A 680 -20.62 19.74 -11.28
C GLN A 680 -21.79 19.84 -12.26
N LEU A 681 -22.85 20.54 -11.90
CA LEU A 681 -23.95 20.83 -12.81
C LEU A 681 -23.52 21.62 -14.04
N LYS A 682 -22.62 22.58 -13.85
CA LYS A 682 -22.01 23.34 -14.95
C LYS A 682 -21.20 22.45 -15.89
N ALA A 683 -20.48 21.48 -15.35
CA ALA A 683 -19.71 20.51 -16.15
C ALA A 683 -20.62 19.55 -16.92
N MET A 684 -21.71 19.09 -16.31
CA MET A 684 -22.68 18.19 -16.95
C MET A 684 -23.42 18.86 -18.12
N GLN A 685 -23.74 20.16 -18.02
CA GLN A 685 -24.40 20.90 -19.10
C GLN A 685 -23.42 21.32 -20.20
N ALA A 686 -22.12 21.42 -19.92
CA ALA A 686 -21.10 21.72 -20.94
C ALA A 686 -20.83 20.52 -21.85
N ASP A 687 -21.11 19.29 -21.43
CA ASP A 687 -20.94 18.09 -22.25
C ASP A 687 -22.07 17.91 -23.29
N ASP A 688 -23.26 18.46 -23.03
CA ASP A 688 -24.38 18.44 -23.99
C ASP A 688 -24.18 19.42 -25.19
N ASP A 689 -23.38 20.46 -25.01
CA ASP A 689 -23.03 21.44 -26.06
C ASP A 689 -21.79 21.07 -26.90
N SER A 690 -21.22 19.86 -26.70
CA SER A 690 -19.91 19.48 -27.27
C SER A 690 -19.89 19.12 -28.77
N GLU A 691 -21.03 19.09 -29.46
CA GLU A 691 -21.04 18.89 -30.90
C GLU A 691 -20.72 20.18 -31.73
N GLU A 692 -20.80 21.38 -31.14
CA GLU A 692 -20.42 22.62 -31.86
C GLU A 692 -18.98 23.10 -31.66
N ASN A 693 -18.22 22.52 -30.68
CA ASN A 693 -16.86 22.98 -30.34
C ASN A 693 -15.72 22.25 -31.05
N ALA A 694 -15.98 21.43 -32.05
CA ALA A 694 -14.93 20.79 -32.88
C ALA A 694 -14.11 21.76 -33.74
N TYR A 695 -14.45 23.05 -33.78
CA TYR A 695 -13.81 24.07 -34.66
C TYR A 695 -12.84 25.03 -33.95
N MET A 696 -12.63 24.94 -32.62
CA MET A 696 -11.71 25.85 -31.91
C MET A 696 -10.27 25.37 -31.75
N ASP A 697 -9.88 24.26 -32.35
CA ASP A 697 -8.57 23.63 -32.11
C ASP A 697 -7.47 24.01 -33.13
N GLU A 698 -7.79 24.78 -34.17
CA GLU A 698 -6.78 25.17 -35.18
C GLU A 698 -5.97 26.41 -34.81
N SER A 699 -6.49 27.32 -33.99
CA SER A 699 -5.74 28.48 -33.54
C SER A 699 -4.74 28.16 -32.42
N VAL A 700 -5.05 27.15 -31.59
CA VAL A 700 -4.16 26.64 -30.57
C VAL A 700 -3.07 25.76 -31.19
N LYS A 701 -3.41 24.97 -32.21
CA LYS A 701 -2.41 24.22 -33.02
C LYS A 701 -1.47 25.12 -33.81
N ALA A 702 -1.94 26.30 -34.25
CA ALA A 702 -1.09 27.29 -34.94
C ALA A 702 -0.16 28.03 -33.95
N ALA A 703 -0.57 28.25 -32.69
CA ALA A 703 0.29 28.83 -31.67
C ALA A 703 1.38 27.85 -31.22
N LEU A 704 1.03 26.56 -31.03
CA LEU A 704 2.00 25.50 -30.68
C LEU A 704 2.96 25.16 -31.83
N LYS A 705 2.56 25.36 -33.08
CA LYS A 705 3.43 25.17 -34.24
C LYS A 705 4.42 26.32 -34.44
N LYS A 706 4.12 27.52 -33.95
CA LYS A 706 5.03 28.67 -33.98
C LYS A 706 6.13 28.62 -32.93
N GLU A 707 5.90 27.89 -31.78
CA GLU A 707 6.93 27.63 -30.77
C GLU A 707 7.86 26.47 -31.14
N ALA A 708 7.51 25.62 -32.07
CA ALA A 708 8.33 24.49 -32.52
C ALA A 708 9.36 24.82 -33.62
N ASP A 709 9.25 25.96 -34.27
CA ASP A 709 10.18 26.39 -35.36
C ASP A 709 11.32 27.31 -34.88
N ASP A 710 11.40 27.65 -33.58
CA ASP A 710 12.50 28.46 -33.01
C ASP A 710 13.51 27.62 -32.21
N GLU A 711 13.75 26.36 -32.58
CA GLU A 711 14.83 25.54 -32.05
C GLU A 711 16.20 25.92 -32.68
N GLN A 712 16.80 26.95 -32.14
CA GLN A 712 18.26 27.12 -32.16
C GLN A 712 18.69 27.99 -30.97
N THR A 713 18.78 27.43 -29.78
CA THR A 713 19.77 27.73 -28.69
C THR A 713 19.57 26.79 -27.51
N ASP A 714 20.27 25.63 -27.58
CA ASP A 714 20.24 24.57 -26.58
C ASP A 714 20.91 24.88 -25.21
N SER A 715 21.46 26.05 -25.02
CA SER A 715 22.18 26.40 -23.78
C SER A 715 21.37 27.23 -22.80
N GLU A 716 20.41 28.02 -23.23
CA GLU A 716 19.58 28.86 -22.35
C GLU A 716 18.38 28.10 -21.75
N ALA A 717 17.82 27.11 -22.48
CA ALA A 717 16.72 26.27 -22.00
C ALA A 717 17.16 25.34 -20.85
N MET A 718 18.43 24.88 -20.83
CA MET A 718 18.95 24.09 -19.68
C MET A 718 19.15 24.94 -18.42
N VAL A 719 19.43 26.23 -18.55
CA VAL A 719 19.55 27.14 -17.39
C VAL A 719 18.16 27.48 -16.81
N GLU A 720 17.14 27.60 -17.64
CA GLU A 720 15.76 27.83 -17.16
C GLU A 720 15.16 26.60 -16.50
N LEU A 721 15.42 25.38 -16.99
CA LEU A 721 14.98 24.13 -16.35
C LEU A 721 15.70 23.88 -15.01
N SER A 722 16.99 24.24 -14.91
CA SER A 722 17.72 24.13 -13.63
C SER A 722 17.17 25.07 -12.56
N ASN A 723 16.66 26.22 -12.96
CA ASN A 723 16.03 27.19 -12.06
C ASN A 723 14.63 26.76 -11.59
N SER A 724 13.94 25.87 -12.30
CA SER A 724 12.62 25.34 -11.89
C SER A 724 12.71 24.19 -10.87
N ILE A 725 13.87 23.57 -10.74
CA ILE A 725 14.12 22.42 -9.86
C ILE A 725 14.56 22.86 -8.46
N ILE A 726 15.00 24.11 -8.29
CA ILE A 726 15.38 24.63 -6.96
C ILE A 726 14.11 24.82 -6.13
N PRO A 727 14.02 24.25 -4.92
CA PRO A 727 12.88 24.46 -4.02
C PRO A 727 12.62 25.95 -3.82
N LYS A 728 11.37 26.37 -3.97
CA LYS A 728 10.95 27.79 -3.96
C LYS A 728 11.42 28.57 -2.73
N PHE A 729 11.58 27.90 -1.57
CA PHE A 729 12.07 28.50 -0.34
C PHE A 729 13.57 28.81 -0.33
N ILE A 730 14.34 28.28 -1.28
CA ILE A 730 15.80 28.48 -1.39
C ILE A 730 16.16 29.54 -2.45
N SER A 731 15.30 29.70 -3.46
CA SER A 731 15.62 30.52 -4.64
C SER A 731 15.71 32.02 -4.36
N GLY A 732 15.24 32.51 -3.21
CA GLY A 732 15.20 33.95 -2.90
C GLY A 732 14.37 34.79 -3.86
N LYS A 733 13.72 34.20 -4.87
CA LYS A 733 12.76 34.84 -5.75
C LYS A 733 11.41 34.89 -5.07
N GLU A 734 10.72 35.99 -5.17
CA GLU A 734 9.35 36.13 -4.69
C GLU A 734 8.47 35.03 -5.26
N VAL A 735 7.92 34.18 -4.36
CA VAL A 735 7.00 33.11 -4.72
C VAL A 735 5.69 33.75 -5.18
N LYS A 736 5.36 33.63 -6.45
CA LYS A 736 4.04 34.04 -6.97
C LYS A 736 3.08 32.87 -6.80
N LEU A 737 1.92 33.15 -6.21
CA LEU A 737 0.83 32.17 -6.10
C LEU A 737 0.34 31.73 -7.47
N ALA A 738 -0.12 30.48 -7.58
CA ALA A 738 -0.80 29.97 -8.77
C ALA A 738 -2.09 30.78 -9.05
N ALA A 739 -2.59 30.72 -10.30
CA ALA A 739 -3.73 31.54 -10.69
C ALA A 739 -5.02 31.27 -9.86
N ASN A 740 -5.27 30.00 -9.51
CA ASN A 740 -6.37 29.57 -8.62
C ASN A 740 -6.18 30.07 -7.17
N GLU A 741 -4.96 29.96 -6.65
CA GLU A 741 -4.63 30.43 -5.29
C GLU A 741 -4.72 31.95 -5.19
N ARG A 742 -4.36 32.66 -6.25
CA ARG A 742 -4.53 34.12 -6.35
C ARG A 742 -6.03 34.48 -6.35
N GLY A 743 -6.87 33.74 -7.09
CA GLY A 743 -8.33 33.90 -7.07
C GLY A 743 -8.86 33.78 -5.65
N SER A 744 -8.49 32.70 -4.93
CA SER A 744 -8.89 32.50 -3.53
C SER A 744 -8.42 33.62 -2.60
N ALA A 745 -7.25 34.22 -2.85
CA ALA A 745 -6.79 35.39 -2.06
C ALA A 745 -7.68 36.62 -2.25
N TYR A 746 -8.14 36.88 -3.50
CA TYR A 746 -9.10 37.96 -3.73
C TYR A 746 -10.44 37.73 -3.04
N HIS A 747 -11.01 36.50 -3.15
CA HIS A 747 -12.26 36.16 -2.45
C HIS A 747 -12.09 36.33 -0.93
N ARG A 748 -10.94 35.90 -0.37
CA ARG A 748 -10.68 36.05 1.07
C ARG A 748 -10.61 37.52 1.51
N VAL A 749 -10.02 38.42 0.70
CA VAL A 749 -10.03 39.86 0.97
C VAL A 749 -11.45 40.36 0.94
N MET A 750 -12.25 40.05 -0.07
CA MET A 750 -13.63 40.51 -0.21
C MET A 750 -14.53 40.00 0.91
N GLU A 751 -14.31 38.79 1.41
CA GLU A 751 -14.99 38.22 2.57
C GLU A 751 -14.72 39.05 3.84
N CYS A 752 -13.47 39.46 4.07
CA CYS A 752 -13.01 40.06 5.31
C CYS A 752 -12.97 41.59 5.26
N LEU A 753 -13.29 42.23 4.11
CA LEU A 753 -13.16 43.64 3.87
C LEU A 753 -14.07 44.44 4.80
N ASP A 754 -13.48 45.44 5.49
CA ASP A 754 -14.21 46.41 6.31
C ASP A 754 -14.49 47.69 5.50
N TYR A 755 -15.73 47.81 5.04
CA TYR A 755 -16.16 48.96 4.22
C TYR A 755 -16.14 50.30 4.97
N SER A 756 -16.08 50.31 6.31
CA SER A 756 -15.97 51.54 7.10
C SER A 756 -14.59 52.15 7.08
N VAL A 757 -13.55 51.32 6.94
CA VAL A 757 -12.13 51.72 6.91
C VAL A 757 -11.67 51.86 5.45
N SER A 758 -12.12 51.02 4.56
CA SER A 758 -11.68 50.86 3.15
C SER A 758 -12.25 51.91 2.21
N VAL A 759 -12.54 53.16 2.69
CA VAL A 759 -13.14 54.24 1.92
C VAL A 759 -12.17 54.84 0.88
N ASN A 760 -10.87 54.75 1.10
CA ASN A 760 -9.81 55.19 0.18
C ASN A 760 -8.71 54.15 0.05
N LEU A 761 -7.79 54.35 -0.88
CA LEU A 761 -6.72 53.38 -1.17
C LEU A 761 -5.81 53.09 0.03
N GLU A 762 -5.54 54.10 0.88
CA GLU A 762 -4.74 53.92 2.10
C GLU A 762 -5.52 53.07 3.13
N GLY A 763 -6.84 53.28 3.27
CA GLY A 763 -7.69 52.46 4.09
C GLY A 763 -7.76 51.00 3.63
N VAL A 764 -7.84 50.76 2.32
CA VAL A 764 -7.80 49.42 1.74
C VAL A 764 -6.47 48.70 2.06
N LYS A 765 -5.33 49.40 1.93
CA LYS A 765 -4.04 48.86 2.32
C LYS A 765 -3.96 48.51 3.78
N ALA A 766 -4.39 49.43 4.65
CA ALA A 766 -4.40 49.23 6.09
C ALA A 766 -5.32 48.04 6.49
N ASP A 767 -6.44 47.86 5.81
CA ASP A 767 -7.34 46.74 6.06
C ASP A 767 -6.75 45.39 5.61
N ILE A 768 -6.05 45.37 4.48
CA ILE A 768 -5.31 44.18 4.03
C ILE A 768 -4.16 43.83 4.99
N GLU A 769 -3.42 44.82 5.48
CA GLU A 769 -2.39 44.65 6.50
C GLU A 769 -2.98 44.12 7.82
N ARG A 770 -4.13 44.65 8.25
CA ARG A 770 -4.87 44.13 9.40
C ARG A 770 -5.26 42.64 9.23
N MET A 771 -5.63 42.22 8.02
CA MET A 771 -5.92 40.82 7.73
C MET A 771 -4.69 39.90 7.90
N LEU A 772 -3.49 40.41 7.61
CA LEU A 772 -2.22 39.73 7.90
C LEU A 772 -1.97 39.64 9.42
N GLU A 773 -2.08 40.75 10.13
CA GLU A 773 -1.87 40.84 11.59
C GLU A 773 -2.86 39.95 12.37
N THR A 774 -4.09 39.81 11.89
CA THR A 774 -5.13 38.98 12.50
C THR A 774 -5.09 37.51 12.01
N CYS A 775 -4.06 37.10 11.30
CA CYS A 775 -3.88 35.75 10.75
C CYS A 775 -5.04 35.27 9.84
N LYS A 776 -5.78 36.19 9.25
CA LYS A 776 -6.84 35.87 8.28
C LYS A 776 -6.27 35.56 6.88
N MET A 777 -5.11 36.12 6.59
CA MET A 777 -4.34 35.89 5.37
C MET A 777 -2.85 35.73 5.70
N ASN A 778 -2.11 35.00 4.85
CA ASN A 778 -0.65 34.91 4.96
C ASN A 778 0.05 35.98 4.07
N GLU A 779 1.37 36.17 4.29
CA GLU A 779 2.14 37.16 3.54
C GLU A 779 2.10 36.99 2.03
N LEU A 780 2.06 35.75 1.54
CA LEU A 780 2.04 35.44 0.10
C LEU A 780 0.67 35.83 -0.51
N GLN A 781 -0.41 35.55 0.22
CA GLN A 781 -1.76 35.95 -0.19
C GLN A 781 -1.89 37.46 -0.25
N VAL A 782 -1.42 38.17 0.77
CA VAL A 782 -1.43 39.65 0.83
C VAL A 782 -0.63 40.25 -0.34
N LYS A 783 0.57 39.73 -0.60
CA LYS A 783 1.41 40.20 -1.73
C LYS A 783 0.82 39.88 -3.12
N SER A 784 -0.08 38.93 -3.21
CA SER A 784 -0.71 38.48 -4.49
C SER A 784 -1.91 39.32 -4.88
N VAL A 785 -2.52 40.03 -3.93
CA VAL A 785 -3.69 40.90 -4.14
C VAL A 785 -3.20 42.32 -4.41
N ASN A 786 -3.72 42.94 -5.48
CA ASN A 786 -3.44 44.33 -5.77
C ASN A 786 -4.47 45.22 -5.05
N PRO A 787 -4.04 46.06 -4.09
CA PRO A 787 -4.97 46.91 -3.36
C PRO A 787 -5.76 47.88 -4.25
N TRP A 788 -5.25 48.21 -5.42
CA TRP A 788 -5.93 49.05 -6.40
C TRP A 788 -7.20 48.37 -6.95
N ASP A 789 -7.13 47.08 -7.23
CA ASP A 789 -8.29 46.33 -7.76
C ASP A 789 -9.44 46.33 -6.74
N ILE A 790 -9.10 46.14 -5.45
CA ILE A 790 -10.09 46.20 -4.36
C ILE A 790 -10.65 47.59 -4.19
N TYR A 791 -9.80 48.63 -4.23
CA TYR A 791 -10.23 50.02 -4.17
C TYR A 791 -11.15 50.37 -5.33
N THR A 792 -10.86 49.92 -6.55
CA THR A 792 -11.71 50.16 -7.73
C THR A 792 -13.09 49.50 -7.56
N PHE A 793 -13.15 48.31 -6.97
CA PHE A 793 -14.42 47.71 -6.62
C PHE A 793 -15.21 48.56 -5.60
N VAL A 794 -14.56 48.95 -4.52
CA VAL A 794 -15.24 49.76 -3.46
C VAL A 794 -15.80 51.08 -4.02
N GLN A 795 -15.11 51.66 -5.02
CA GLN A 795 -15.57 52.89 -5.69
C GLN A 795 -16.60 52.65 -6.80
N SER A 796 -16.85 51.41 -7.20
CA SER A 796 -17.85 51.05 -8.20
C SER A 796 -19.27 51.29 -7.69
N ASP A 797 -20.26 51.27 -8.58
CA ASP A 797 -21.66 51.42 -8.19
C ASP A 797 -22.10 50.27 -7.29
N THR A 798 -21.73 49.03 -7.66
CA THR A 798 -21.97 47.84 -6.85
C THR A 798 -21.28 47.93 -5.48
N GLY A 799 -20.01 48.37 -5.41
CA GLY A 799 -19.26 48.51 -4.16
C GLY A 799 -19.91 49.50 -3.19
N ARG A 800 -20.42 50.63 -3.67
CA ARG A 800 -21.15 51.61 -2.86
C ARG A 800 -22.47 51.05 -2.35
N ARG A 801 -23.20 50.30 -3.18
CA ARG A 801 -24.46 49.61 -2.79
C ARG A 801 -24.18 48.58 -1.67
N VAL A 802 -23.11 47.81 -1.83
CA VAL A 802 -22.68 46.85 -0.80
C VAL A 802 -22.28 47.56 0.50
N ALA A 803 -21.55 48.67 0.43
CA ALA A 803 -21.16 49.46 1.62
C ALA A 803 -22.42 49.99 2.36
N ASN A 804 -23.42 50.47 1.63
CA ASN A 804 -24.69 50.90 2.21
C ASN A 804 -25.43 49.74 2.86
N ALA A 805 -25.48 48.57 2.21
CA ALA A 805 -26.11 47.36 2.73
C ALA A 805 -25.38 46.81 3.97
N VAL A 806 -24.05 46.97 4.05
CA VAL A 806 -23.28 46.63 5.25
C VAL A 806 -23.69 47.49 6.43
N ASN A 807 -23.85 48.78 6.21
CA ASN A 807 -24.30 49.71 7.25
C ASN A 807 -25.73 49.40 7.75
N CYS A 808 -26.56 48.80 6.90
CA CYS A 808 -27.91 48.35 7.25
C CYS A 808 -27.96 46.94 7.82
N GLY A 809 -26.83 46.20 7.85
CA GLY A 809 -26.77 44.85 8.34
C GLY A 809 -27.42 43.80 7.42
N SER A 810 -27.66 44.13 6.14
CA SER A 810 -28.38 43.32 5.16
C SER A 810 -27.47 42.53 4.20
N VAL A 811 -26.17 42.44 4.47
CA VAL A 811 -25.16 41.71 3.64
C VAL A 811 -24.87 40.34 4.19
N ARG A 812 -24.70 39.33 3.31
CA ARG A 812 -24.17 38.02 3.59
C ARG A 812 -23.03 37.75 2.62
N ARG A 813 -21.90 37.18 3.16
CA ARG A 813 -20.67 36.88 2.41
C ARG A 813 -20.35 35.43 2.56
N GLU A 814 -19.76 34.80 1.52
CA GLU A 814 -19.34 33.38 1.49
C GLU A 814 -20.43 32.49 2.11
N GLN A 815 -21.68 32.67 1.66
CA GLN A 815 -22.81 32.01 2.29
C GLN A 815 -23.04 30.64 1.67
N PRO A 816 -22.79 29.53 2.42
CA PRO A 816 -23.11 28.19 1.94
C PRO A 816 -24.62 27.98 1.87
N PHE A 817 -25.07 27.23 0.87
CA PHE A 817 -26.45 26.84 0.73
C PHE A 817 -26.60 25.39 0.26
N VAL A 818 -27.71 24.78 0.58
CA VAL A 818 -28.19 23.53 0.03
C VAL A 818 -29.69 23.70 -0.26
N PHE A 819 -30.10 23.37 -1.47
CA PHE A 819 -31.54 23.40 -1.82
C PHE A 819 -31.92 22.27 -2.75
N GLU A 820 -33.18 21.94 -2.81
CA GLU A 820 -33.69 20.88 -3.68
C GLU A 820 -34.21 21.50 -4.98
N TYR A 821 -33.71 20.96 -6.11
CA TYR A 821 -34.15 21.33 -7.44
C TYR A 821 -34.34 20.08 -8.29
N GLU A 822 -35.53 19.89 -8.84
CA GLU A 822 -35.94 18.73 -9.67
C GLU A 822 -35.61 17.36 -9.01
N GLY A 823 -35.80 17.26 -7.69
CA GLY A 823 -35.56 16.06 -6.93
C GLY A 823 -34.09 15.77 -6.58
N GLN A 824 -33.19 16.68 -6.92
CA GLN A 824 -31.75 16.60 -6.57
C GLN A 824 -31.36 17.66 -5.54
N LEU A 825 -30.43 17.33 -4.65
CA LEU A 825 -29.87 18.28 -3.70
C LEU A 825 -28.68 19.00 -4.32
N ILE A 826 -28.79 20.31 -4.47
CA ILE A 826 -27.74 21.18 -5.02
C ILE A 826 -27.12 21.97 -3.88
N GLN A 827 -25.77 21.96 -3.82
CA GLN A 827 -25.01 22.72 -2.85
C GLN A 827 -24.04 23.69 -3.51
N GLY A 828 -23.78 24.81 -2.87
CA GLY A 828 -22.84 25.83 -3.34
C GLY A 828 -22.50 26.85 -2.27
N ILE A 829 -21.67 27.80 -2.63
CA ILE A 829 -21.34 28.97 -1.81
C ILE A 829 -21.55 30.20 -2.67
N ILE A 830 -22.31 31.19 -2.15
CA ILE A 830 -22.54 32.50 -2.80
C ILE A 830 -21.52 33.48 -2.24
N ASP A 831 -20.70 34.09 -3.11
CA ASP A 831 -19.64 35.02 -2.70
C ASP A 831 -20.18 36.18 -1.87
N LEU A 832 -21.21 36.83 -2.39
CA LEU A 832 -21.90 37.91 -1.68
C LEU A 832 -23.35 38.09 -2.16
N TYR A 833 -24.28 38.32 -1.25
CA TYR A 833 -25.56 38.86 -1.59
C TYR A 833 -26.03 39.87 -0.53
N PHE A 834 -26.87 40.79 -0.95
CA PHE A 834 -27.45 41.81 -0.04
C PHE A 834 -28.91 42.12 -0.40
N GLU A 835 -29.63 42.67 0.56
CA GLU A 835 -31.01 43.09 0.37
C GLU A 835 -31.08 44.59 0.08
N GLU A 836 -31.81 44.93 -0.97
CA GLU A 836 -32.06 46.27 -1.42
C GLU A 836 -33.54 46.40 -1.84
N ASP A 837 -34.26 47.35 -1.27
CA ASP A 837 -35.71 47.60 -1.51
C ASP A 837 -36.61 46.36 -1.32
N GLY A 838 -36.22 45.43 -0.45
CA GLY A 838 -37.00 44.23 -0.16
C GLY A 838 -36.70 43.05 -1.11
N GLU A 839 -35.83 43.22 -2.10
CA GLU A 839 -35.37 42.21 -3.05
C GLU A 839 -33.86 41.93 -2.85
N LEU A 840 -33.33 40.84 -3.40
CA LEU A 840 -31.96 40.43 -3.24
C LEU A 840 -31.11 40.77 -4.49
N VAL A 841 -29.88 41.14 -4.24
CA VAL A 841 -28.86 41.35 -5.26
C VAL A 841 -27.70 40.39 -5.00
N ILE A 842 -27.28 39.62 -6.01
CA ILE A 842 -26.15 38.67 -5.96
C ILE A 842 -24.94 39.29 -6.63
N VAL A 843 -23.77 39.19 -5.98
CA VAL A 843 -22.48 39.60 -6.54
C VAL A 843 -21.52 38.43 -6.48
N ASP A 844 -20.95 38.07 -7.63
CA ASP A 844 -20.00 36.96 -7.81
C ASP A 844 -18.67 37.55 -8.33
N TYR A 845 -17.58 37.24 -7.63
CA TYR A 845 -16.26 37.82 -7.91
C TYR A 845 -15.43 36.95 -8.84
N LYS A 846 -14.85 37.54 -9.91
CA LYS A 846 -14.03 36.79 -10.87
C LYS A 846 -12.69 37.47 -11.15
N THR A 847 -11.63 36.70 -11.07
CA THR A 847 -10.24 37.11 -11.34
C THR A 847 -9.71 36.59 -12.69
N ASP A 848 -10.56 35.95 -13.48
CA ASP A 848 -10.21 35.40 -14.78
C ASP A 848 -9.69 36.45 -15.73
N ARG A 849 -8.62 36.12 -16.45
CA ARG A 849 -8.10 36.97 -17.53
C ARG A 849 -8.90 36.72 -18.81
N VAL A 850 -9.61 37.73 -19.25
CA VAL A 850 -10.39 37.71 -20.50
C VAL A 850 -9.99 38.89 -21.37
N MET A 851 -10.33 38.83 -22.68
CA MET A 851 -10.06 39.92 -23.59
C MET A 851 -10.78 41.20 -23.16
N LYS A 852 -10.12 42.34 -23.25
CA LYS A 852 -10.73 43.64 -22.92
C LYS A 852 -11.88 43.99 -23.89
N GLY A 853 -12.99 44.51 -23.34
CA GLY A 853 -14.14 44.98 -24.09
C GLY A 853 -15.30 43.99 -24.16
N LYS A 854 -16.29 44.27 -25.01
CA LYS A 854 -17.56 43.52 -25.13
C LYS A 854 -17.42 42.01 -25.39
N ALA A 855 -16.32 41.60 -25.97
CA ALA A 855 -16.07 40.17 -26.21
C ALA A 855 -15.79 39.43 -24.90
N GLY A 856 -14.94 39.95 -24.02
CA GLY A 856 -14.67 39.36 -22.71
C GLY A 856 -15.88 39.42 -21.76
N GLU A 857 -16.69 40.49 -21.84
CA GLU A 857 -17.95 40.56 -21.08
C GLU A 857 -18.90 39.43 -21.44
N LYS A 858 -19.11 39.19 -22.77
CA LYS A 858 -19.92 38.08 -23.26
C LYS A 858 -19.39 36.70 -22.86
N GLU A 859 -18.07 36.54 -22.84
CA GLU A 859 -17.42 35.31 -22.45
C GLU A 859 -17.66 35.00 -20.96
N LEU A 860 -17.52 36.01 -20.09
CA LEU A 860 -17.79 35.86 -18.65
C LEU A 860 -19.27 35.53 -18.38
N VAL A 861 -20.19 36.18 -19.06
CA VAL A 861 -21.64 35.92 -18.95
C VAL A 861 -21.90 34.47 -19.40
N LYS A 862 -21.42 34.03 -20.57
CA LYS A 862 -21.58 32.67 -21.07
C LYS A 862 -21.04 31.63 -20.06
N ARG A 863 -19.91 31.94 -19.41
CA ARG A 863 -19.23 31.04 -18.48
C ARG A 863 -19.90 30.94 -17.11
N TYR A 864 -20.56 31.99 -16.62
CA TYR A 864 -21.02 32.08 -15.23
C TYR A 864 -22.52 32.31 -15.05
N ALA A 865 -23.31 32.62 -16.08
CA ALA A 865 -24.74 32.86 -15.98
C ALA A 865 -25.50 31.68 -15.33
N ILE A 866 -25.16 30.45 -15.71
CA ILE A 866 -25.79 29.25 -15.19
C ILE A 866 -25.56 29.13 -13.67
N GLN A 867 -24.36 29.43 -13.20
CA GLN A 867 -24.03 29.44 -11.76
C GLN A 867 -24.88 30.44 -10.99
N LEU A 868 -25.00 31.65 -11.52
CA LEU A 868 -25.80 32.70 -10.92
C LEU A 868 -27.32 32.42 -10.95
N ASP A 869 -27.80 31.68 -11.95
CA ASP A 869 -29.18 31.22 -12.03
C ASP A 869 -29.52 30.23 -10.90
N TYR A 870 -28.62 29.29 -10.63
CA TYR A 870 -28.79 28.38 -9.48
C TYR A 870 -28.69 29.09 -8.15
N TYR A 871 -27.81 30.09 -8.01
CA TYR A 871 -27.73 30.92 -6.82
C TYR A 871 -29.02 31.71 -6.59
N ALA A 872 -29.61 32.29 -7.65
CA ALA A 872 -30.86 33.00 -7.58
C ALA A 872 -32.04 32.09 -7.18
N LYS A 873 -32.11 30.87 -7.76
CA LYS A 873 -33.12 29.88 -7.41
C LYS A 873 -32.99 29.44 -5.95
N ALA A 874 -31.76 29.18 -5.49
CA ALA A 874 -31.48 28.80 -4.12
C ALA A 874 -31.93 29.89 -3.13
N LEU A 875 -31.56 31.15 -3.39
CA LEU A 875 -31.92 32.25 -2.52
C LEU A 875 -33.44 32.49 -2.52
N ALA A 876 -34.10 32.45 -3.67
CA ALA A 876 -35.54 32.60 -3.74
C ALA A 876 -36.29 31.53 -2.93
N GLN A 877 -35.82 30.27 -3.00
CA GLN A 877 -36.43 29.18 -2.25
C GLN A 877 -36.13 29.26 -0.74
N LEU A 878 -34.90 29.61 -0.36
CA LEU A 878 -34.47 29.65 1.05
C LEU A 878 -34.97 30.92 1.80
N THR A 879 -35.09 32.05 1.12
CA THR A 879 -35.44 33.33 1.77
C THR A 879 -36.89 33.76 1.49
N GLY A 880 -37.52 33.20 0.49
CA GLY A 880 -38.85 33.64 0.01
C GLY A 880 -38.83 34.99 -0.70
N LYS A 881 -37.65 35.57 -1.03
CA LYS A 881 -37.48 36.86 -1.68
C LYS A 881 -37.00 36.71 -3.11
N ASN A 882 -37.43 37.59 -3.99
CA ASN A 882 -36.95 37.58 -5.39
C ASN A 882 -35.52 38.12 -5.49
N VAL A 883 -34.78 37.64 -6.46
CA VAL A 883 -33.48 38.19 -6.85
C VAL A 883 -33.68 39.23 -7.94
N LYS A 884 -33.38 40.48 -7.63
CA LYS A 884 -33.54 41.64 -8.52
C LYS A 884 -32.48 41.71 -9.59
N GLU A 885 -31.22 41.45 -9.17
CA GLU A 885 -30.05 41.57 -10.04
C GLU A 885 -29.01 40.51 -9.72
N LYS A 886 -28.32 40.01 -10.78
CA LYS A 886 -27.17 39.09 -10.72
C LYS A 886 -25.98 39.80 -11.33
N ILE A 887 -24.92 40.06 -10.56
CA ILE A 887 -23.76 40.86 -10.97
C ILE A 887 -22.52 40.00 -10.91
N ILE A 888 -21.78 39.92 -12.02
CA ILE A 888 -20.38 39.45 -12.05
C ILE A 888 -19.50 40.67 -11.94
N TYR A 889 -18.62 40.71 -10.91
CA TYR A 889 -17.59 41.75 -10.85
C TYR A 889 -16.26 41.14 -11.31
N SER A 890 -15.73 41.61 -12.42
CA SER A 890 -14.46 41.16 -12.96
C SER A 890 -13.33 42.09 -12.55
N PHE A 891 -12.42 41.61 -11.71
CA PHE A 891 -11.21 42.35 -11.34
C PHE A 891 -10.25 42.55 -12.55
N ALA A 892 -10.25 41.67 -13.53
CA ALA A 892 -9.42 41.80 -14.74
C ALA A 892 -9.94 42.86 -15.72
N LEU A 893 -11.23 43.11 -15.75
CA LEU A 893 -11.89 44.16 -16.55
C LEU A 893 -12.15 45.45 -15.76
N GLU A 894 -11.97 45.42 -14.43
CA GLU A 894 -12.32 46.50 -13.50
C GLU A 894 -13.78 46.98 -13.70
N LYS A 895 -14.72 46.05 -13.91
CA LYS A 895 -16.08 46.34 -14.34
C LYS A 895 -17.11 45.38 -13.77
N GLU A 896 -18.28 45.90 -13.50
CA GLU A 896 -19.50 45.17 -13.18
C GLU A 896 -20.24 44.76 -14.47
N ILE A 897 -20.75 43.53 -14.49
CA ILE A 897 -21.48 42.93 -15.62
C ILE A 897 -22.78 42.35 -15.06
N VAL A 898 -23.92 42.93 -15.46
CA VAL A 898 -25.24 42.45 -15.07
C VAL A 898 -25.62 41.29 -15.96
N CYS A 899 -26.07 40.14 -15.34
CA CYS A 899 -26.49 38.91 -16.02
C CYS A 899 -28.01 38.76 -16.06
#